data_e6156b46446e9b1c138545edd09d0414
#
_entry.id   e6156b46446e9b1c138545edd09d0414
#
_cell.length_a   1.000
_cell.length_b   1.000
_cell.length_c   1.000
_cell.angle_alpha   90.00
_cell.angle_beta   90.00
_cell.angle_gamma   90.00
#
_symmetry.space_group_name_H-M   'P 1'
#
loop_
_entity.id
_entity.type
_entity.pdbx_description
1 polymer ?
#
loop_
_entity_poly.entity_id
_entity_poly.type
_entity_poly.pdbx_seq_one_letter_code
_entity_poly.pdbx_strand_id
1 'polypeptide(L)'
;MRMKKSGIISRVTKWLLLSLAVICICMLPGNTVKAEGYNGLAVAEDGNWYLYTDGNINWGYNGLYNDPNCGWWYVNGGRITFTDTGVVANDYGWWYVRNSTIDWNYTGLAANEAGWWCIVNGGVDFNYNGLAYDPNVGWWYVENGAINFNYTGIYLDATCGWWYVNGGCITFTDTGLAANDYGWWYIHNSQIDFSYTGLKNNEAGWWYVQNGGINFGYTGVVEDPEAGSWYVENGGVNFGYNGMVTSNGKTYKVVNGYATVASGNARVENGVYQITLKSNSNTYLTVADSSVKDGAAIVAGTNALESAQYFEISLADQNRNLYRFKNVNSERYIDQGGSMSAGGSIKQNLYVDNLEDQLWYIDQNSDGTYSIKSMHSNLYLTVNGSKVTQESGGTQNSQKFVLQKKSTSSAVLATGIYSMTGSYCRLTALGDGLYKIYNTSKNGYVSASGSSVSYVSNGDSKAAKWYITKSGSNYAVKSANTNTYLMANGNLSSSTTAITINSAAGSVTNYDVCYDISAMKNSSVINTNAQVVKRLGALNLTMSSLMDPINKQAQLKKSINSAVSGLPTQTVDYNGTNNVDSLNAFLLANTGKIVRLQKNIEVYKDSSHSGIIYIPSNTILDGNGHELVLKSGGTVPDEAVVMYLWDSANQTVIPQKNCGVINLKTSLAYNNDVNLWGADNVVIKNNTFSNAKMCAVVASNDYVSTNVVVSGNKFNATSGDSVAVYGDHSSWLIENNTITNCKGRAAMMISAFKNGVHVKVATLTTGPHDIIVNGNTINNCTEGEGLYCIGTYRSYMTGNSISNCKLEGVCLDFGCIGVYFAQNEVYKTSLSGGLPGVSIDNGMYNILDGNKIHDNTCSGIKLVRTGYCNLIVNNTCYDNSSNKTDLTGRASSSAGIDIKCLDAYNDVDAEYIDDVGSSGNVLINNTIYGAHDNGIYIGENSKYGRSAGNMIESNSIKASYQYGVLDYSGQSNTVKNNIEY
;
A
#
# COMPACT_ATOMS: atom_id res chain seq x y z
N MET A 1 15.67 27.03 -15.99
CA MET A 1 16.23 28.39 -15.96
C MET A 1 17.32 28.45 -14.88
N ARG A 2 18.58 28.44 -15.27
CA ARG A 2 19.74 28.48 -14.36
C ARG A 2 19.92 29.92 -13.86
N MET A 3 19.66 30.16 -12.59
CA MET A 3 20.08 31.41 -11.94
C MET A 3 21.38 31.20 -11.18
N LYS A 4 22.30 32.12 -11.47
CA LYS A 4 23.66 32.19 -10.93
C LYS A 4 23.64 32.35 -9.40
N LYS A 5 24.18 31.35 -8.68
CA LYS A 5 24.59 31.47 -7.29
C LYS A 5 26.01 32.02 -7.25
N SER A 6 26.19 33.31 -7.23
CA SER A 6 27.47 33.93 -6.83
C SER A 6 27.24 35.40 -6.48
N GLY A 7 26.99 35.69 -5.26
CA GLY A 7 26.87 37.09 -4.80
C GLY A 7 26.30 37.25 -3.37
N ILE A 8 25.62 36.24 -2.85
CA ILE A 8 24.93 36.39 -1.55
C ILE A 8 25.82 35.97 -0.37
N ILE A 9 26.74 35.03 -0.57
CA ILE A 9 27.59 34.53 0.53
C ILE A 9 28.64 35.58 0.99
N SER A 10 29.07 36.50 0.11
CA SER A 10 30.06 37.53 0.46
C SER A 10 29.49 38.71 1.28
N ARG A 11 28.18 38.94 1.20
CA ARG A 11 27.54 40.02 1.97
C ARG A 11 27.08 39.59 3.36
N VAL A 12 26.57 38.35 3.48
CA VAL A 12 26.13 37.79 4.80
C VAL A 12 27.31 37.61 5.75
N THR A 13 28.50 37.19 5.27
CA THR A 13 29.70 37.05 6.08
C THR A 13 30.26 38.39 6.54
N LYS A 14 30.14 39.46 5.77
CA LYS A 14 30.60 40.79 6.18
C LYS A 14 29.69 41.43 7.23
N TRP A 15 28.37 41.19 7.20
CA TRP A 15 27.45 41.72 8.19
C TRP A 15 27.42 40.90 9.49
N LEU A 16 27.63 39.59 9.45
CA LEU A 16 27.85 38.78 10.67
C LEU A 16 29.15 39.18 11.36
N LEU A 17 30.21 39.55 10.63
CA LEU A 17 31.45 40.05 11.20
C LEU A 17 31.32 41.47 11.74
N LEU A 18 30.44 42.31 11.16
CA LEU A 18 30.16 43.64 11.74
C LEU A 18 29.27 43.57 12.98
N SER A 19 28.25 42.69 13.01
CA SER A 19 27.46 42.51 14.24
C SER A 19 28.24 41.86 15.39
N LEU A 20 29.14 40.90 15.10
CA LEU A 20 30.08 40.39 16.08
C LEU A 20 31.13 41.45 16.50
N ALA A 21 31.56 42.33 15.62
CA ALA A 21 32.51 43.40 15.96
C ALA A 21 31.87 44.49 16.82
N VAL A 22 30.60 44.81 16.62
CA VAL A 22 29.86 45.76 17.50
C VAL A 22 29.62 45.14 18.85
N ILE A 23 29.30 43.85 18.93
CA ILE A 23 29.19 43.13 20.21
C ILE A 23 30.56 43.05 20.92
N CYS A 24 31.66 42.83 20.19
CA CYS A 24 33.01 42.83 20.79
C CYS A 24 33.52 44.20 21.23
N ILE A 25 33.07 45.30 20.61
CA ILE A 25 33.48 46.65 21.01
C ILE A 25 32.73 47.10 22.28
N CYS A 26 31.52 46.61 22.49
CA CYS A 26 30.77 46.85 23.74
C CYS A 26 31.15 45.90 24.90
N MET A 27 31.91 44.84 24.61
CA MET A 27 32.36 43.87 25.64
C MET A 27 33.73 44.14 26.22
N LEU A 28 34.27 45.37 26.15
CA LEU A 28 35.49 45.69 26.88
C LEU A 28 35.18 45.77 28.40
N PRO A 29 35.79 44.97 29.26
CA PRO A 29 35.58 45.02 30.69
C PRO A 29 36.20 46.27 31.26
N GLY A 30 35.38 47.19 31.73
CA GLY A 30 35.90 48.29 32.52
C GLY A 30 35.10 49.57 32.41
N ASN A 31 33.85 49.57 32.82
CA ASN A 31 33.27 50.74 33.50
C ASN A 31 32.07 50.25 34.34
N THR A 32 32.28 49.89 35.57
CA THR A 32 31.24 49.91 36.59
C THR A 32 30.81 51.34 36.77
N VAL A 33 29.70 51.73 36.19
CA VAL A 33 29.19 53.08 36.27
C VAL A 33 28.56 53.31 37.64
N LYS A 34 29.31 53.95 38.49
CA LYS A 34 28.85 54.70 39.73
C LYS A 34 29.05 56.20 39.55
N ALA A 35 28.53 56.74 38.43
CA ALA A 35 28.55 58.18 38.24
C ALA A 35 27.13 58.71 38.43
N GLU A 36 26.90 59.57 39.38
CA GLU A 36 25.69 60.41 39.47
C GLU A 36 25.45 61.07 38.11
N GLY A 37 24.25 60.88 37.55
CA GLY A 37 23.86 61.47 36.29
C GLY A 37 24.07 60.61 35.03
N TYR A 38 24.57 59.35 35.10
CA TYR A 38 24.67 58.49 33.91
C TYR A 38 23.30 58.02 33.41
N ASN A 39 23.09 58.24 32.13
CA ASN A 39 21.89 57.77 31.41
C ASN A 39 22.31 56.95 30.20
N GLY A 40 21.94 55.65 30.15
CA GLY A 40 22.30 54.76 29.10
C GLY A 40 22.45 53.30 29.51
N LEU A 41 22.85 52.45 28.61
CA LEU A 41 23.09 51.01 28.87
C LEU A 41 24.48 50.77 29.39
N ALA A 42 24.59 50.02 30.51
CA ALA A 42 25.87 49.63 31.06
C ALA A 42 25.79 48.25 31.75
N VAL A 43 26.97 47.58 31.88
CA VAL A 43 27.12 46.31 32.61
C VAL A 43 27.24 46.57 34.08
N ALA A 44 26.45 45.94 34.94
CA ALA A 44 26.51 45.96 36.35
C ALA A 44 27.55 44.95 36.90
N GLU A 45 27.80 45.01 38.23
CA GLU A 45 28.74 44.11 38.91
C GLU A 45 28.38 42.62 38.80
N ASP A 46 27.10 42.31 38.56
CA ASP A 46 26.58 40.95 38.33
C ASP A 46 26.81 40.43 36.90
N GLY A 47 27.46 41.24 36.03
CA GLY A 47 27.75 40.91 34.64
C GLY A 47 26.55 41.06 33.68
N ASN A 48 25.41 41.57 34.14
CA ASN A 48 24.24 41.80 33.31
C ASN A 48 24.16 43.24 32.78
N TRP A 49 23.50 43.44 31.68
CA TRP A 49 23.28 44.75 31.06
C TRP A 49 22.00 45.37 31.60
N TYR A 50 22.08 46.60 32.11
CA TYR A 50 20.94 47.38 32.60
C TYR A 50 20.86 48.75 31.99
N LEU A 51 19.64 49.29 31.93
CA LEU A 51 19.41 50.68 31.60
C LEU A 51 19.48 51.53 32.88
N TYR A 52 20.36 52.48 32.86
CA TYR A 52 20.54 53.46 33.94
C TYR A 52 19.85 54.78 33.58
N THR A 53 19.19 55.39 34.56
CA THR A 53 18.69 56.76 34.50
C THR A 53 19.13 57.46 35.76
N ASP A 54 19.82 58.59 35.59
CA ASP A 54 20.45 59.39 36.69
C ASP A 54 21.32 58.52 37.62
N GLY A 55 22.10 57.62 37.04
CA GLY A 55 23.00 56.72 37.75
C GLY A 55 22.37 55.53 38.47
N ASN A 56 21.06 55.36 38.43
CA ASN A 56 20.34 54.24 39.01
C ASN A 56 19.75 53.32 37.94
N ILE A 57 19.68 52.01 38.23
CA ILE A 57 19.01 51.06 37.30
C ILE A 57 17.51 51.43 37.22
N ASN A 58 17.03 51.61 36.02
CA ASN A 58 15.63 51.93 35.78
C ASN A 58 14.79 50.63 35.64
N TRP A 59 14.47 49.99 36.75
CA TRP A 59 13.71 48.74 36.85
C TRP A 59 12.29 48.83 36.25
N GLY A 60 11.76 50.06 36.07
CA GLY A 60 10.43 50.27 35.52
C GLY A 60 10.41 50.33 33.98
N TYR A 61 11.57 50.37 33.34
CA TYR A 61 11.61 50.52 31.88
C TYR A 61 11.38 49.20 31.17
N ASN A 62 10.41 49.18 30.29
CA ASN A 62 10.13 48.10 29.37
C ASN A 62 9.95 48.68 27.98
N GLY A 63 10.78 48.32 27.01
CA GLY A 63 10.70 48.80 25.65
C GLY A 63 12.01 48.91 24.91
N LEU A 64 11.98 49.42 23.70
CA LEU A 64 13.16 49.69 22.89
C LEU A 64 13.86 50.99 23.36
N TYR A 65 15.08 50.85 23.70
CA TYR A 65 15.98 51.98 24.09
C TYR A 65 17.09 52.14 23.05
N ASN A 66 17.28 53.35 22.54
CA ASN A 66 18.36 53.66 21.61
C ASN A 66 19.56 54.25 22.40
N ASP A 67 20.52 53.43 22.60
CA ASP A 67 21.78 53.87 23.26
C ASP A 67 22.71 54.51 22.20
N PRO A 68 23.25 55.70 22.43
CA PRO A 68 24.10 56.40 21.48
C PRO A 68 25.36 55.61 21.03
N ASN A 69 25.82 54.66 21.88
CA ASN A 69 27.04 53.88 21.60
C ASN A 69 26.75 52.48 21.08
N CYS A 70 25.61 51.89 21.53
CA CYS A 70 25.29 50.48 21.27
C CYS A 70 24.09 50.28 20.34
N GLY A 71 23.34 51.35 20.01
CA GLY A 71 22.16 51.27 19.14
C GLY A 71 20.89 50.79 19.87
N TRP A 72 19.94 50.17 19.13
CA TRP A 72 18.65 49.79 19.62
C TRP A 72 18.67 48.46 20.38
N TRP A 73 18.22 48.49 21.65
CA TRP A 73 18.09 47.30 22.53
C TRP A 73 16.70 47.26 23.16
N TYR A 74 16.14 46.07 23.26
CA TYR A 74 14.96 45.85 24.05
C TYR A 74 15.34 45.60 25.52
N VAL A 75 14.85 46.46 26.35
CA VAL A 75 15.06 46.42 27.80
C VAL A 75 13.79 45.93 28.45
N ASN A 76 13.88 44.89 29.26
CA ASN A 76 12.74 44.26 29.93
C ASN A 76 12.95 44.33 31.44
N GLY A 77 12.12 45.11 32.18
CA GLY A 77 12.29 45.35 33.58
C GLY A 77 13.64 45.98 33.89
N GLY A 78 14.10 46.92 33.09
CA GLY A 78 15.37 47.61 33.22
C GLY A 78 16.61 46.82 32.79
N ARG A 79 16.48 45.56 32.34
CA ARG A 79 17.56 44.67 31.96
C ARG A 79 17.49 44.22 30.50
N ILE A 80 18.64 44.00 29.86
CA ILE A 80 18.73 43.30 28.57
C ILE A 80 18.95 41.82 28.86
N THR A 81 18.02 40.96 28.43
CA THR A 81 18.11 39.52 28.67
C THR A 81 18.91 38.77 27.62
N PHE A 82 19.09 39.35 26.43
CA PHE A 82 19.65 38.75 25.20
C PHE A 82 18.84 37.58 24.66
N THR A 83 17.62 37.36 25.16
CA THR A 83 16.72 36.28 24.75
C THR A 83 15.34 36.74 24.28
N ASP A 84 15.02 38.02 24.57
CA ASP A 84 13.69 38.52 24.20
C ASP A 84 13.50 38.51 22.70
N THR A 85 12.34 38.02 22.29
CA THR A 85 11.93 37.92 20.87
C THR A 85 10.46 38.24 20.76
N GLY A 86 10.09 39.09 19.81
CA GLY A 86 8.71 39.47 19.57
C GLY A 86 8.57 40.83 18.88
N VAL A 87 7.35 41.31 18.73
CA VAL A 87 7.06 42.63 18.11
C VAL A 87 6.84 43.66 19.22
N VAL A 88 7.63 44.71 19.18
CA VAL A 88 7.63 45.76 20.22
C VAL A 88 7.49 47.13 19.60
N ALA A 89 6.67 47.99 20.21
CA ALA A 89 6.46 49.37 19.75
C ALA A 89 7.39 50.38 20.44
N ASN A 90 7.73 51.45 19.73
CA ASN A 90 8.30 52.66 20.23
C ASN A 90 7.73 53.91 19.52
N ASP A 91 8.22 55.06 19.78
CA ASP A 91 7.75 56.34 19.18
C ASP A 91 8.00 56.41 17.64
N TYR A 92 8.79 55.54 17.09
CA TYR A 92 9.15 55.49 15.64
C TYR A 92 8.42 54.38 14.86
N GLY A 93 7.76 53.45 15.56
CA GLY A 93 7.03 52.37 14.94
C GLY A 93 7.02 51.08 15.73
N TRP A 94 6.65 49.97 15.04
CA TRP A 94 6.65 48.65 15.62
C TRP A 94 7.74 47.79 14.99
N TRP A 95 8.56 47.15 15.82
CA TRP A 95 9.79 46.51 15.36
C TRP A 95 9.88 45.06 15.85
N TYR A 96 10.38 44.20 15.01
CA TYR A 96 10.65 42.81 15.39
C TYR A 96 12.00 42.72 16.12
N VAL A 97 11.93 42.28 17.33
CA VAL A 97 13.08 42.07 18.18
C VAL A 97 13.44 40.60 18.19
N ARG A 98 14.71 40.30 18.07
CA ARG A 98 15.27 38.97 18.28
C ARG A 98 16.56 39.07 19.12
N ASN A 99 16.66 38.24 20.14
CA ASN A 99 17.78 38.31 21.11
C ASN A 99 17.97 39.72 21.69
N SER A 100 16.86 40.36 22.04
CA SER A 100 16.79 41.70 22.62
C SER A 100 17.32 42.83 21.72
N THR A 101 17.48 42.63 20.39
CA THR A 101 17.85 43.67 19.43
C THR A 101 16.89 43.64 18.23
N ILE A 102 16.77 44.79 17.55
CA ILE A 102 15.94 44.84 16.34
C ILE A 102 16.62 43.99 15.25
N ASP A 103 15.92 42.99 14.74
CA ASP A 103 16.38 42.20 13.61
C ASP A 103 15.95 42.85 12.27
N TRP A 104 16.76 43.76 11.77
CA TRP A 104 16.53 44.47 10.51
C TRP A 104 16.43 43.60 9.25
N ASN A 105 16.84 42.32 9.36
CA ASN A 105 16.79 41.42 8.23
C ASN A 105 15.54 40.52 8.26
N TYR A 106 14.75 40.59 9.31
CA TYR A 106 13.55 39.76 9.40
C TYR A 106 12.45 40.30 8.51
N THR A 107 11.94 39.40 7.65
CA THR A 107 10.73 39.62 6.88
C THR A 107 9.86 38.35 7.00
N GLY A 108 8.62 38.48 7.40
CA GLY A 108 7.70 37.37 7.69
C GLY A 108 6.56 37.80 8.58
N LEU A 109 5.99 36.85 9.30
CA LEU A 109 4.89 37.12 10.22
C LEU A 109 5.35 36.96 11.67
N ALA A 110 4.97 37.90 12.53
CA ALA A 110 5.27 37.81 13.94
C ALA A 110 4.12 38.37 14.79
N ALA A 111 3.94 37.82 16.01
CA ALA A 111 2.87 38.19 16.91
C ALA A 111 3.35 38.98 18.12
N ASN A 112 2.40 39.77 18.66
CA ASN A 112 2.45 40.31 20.03
C ASN A 112 1.06 40.21 20.67
N GLU A 113 0.86 40.83 21.81
CA GLU A 113 -0.44 40.81 22.52
C GLU A 113 -1.60 41.42 21.72
N ALA A 114 -1.31 42.30 20.74
CA ALA A 114 -2.32 42.95 19.92
C ALA A 114 -2.69 42.13 18.66
N GLY A 115 -1.90 41.15 18.26
CA GLY A 115 -2.18 40.33 17.09
C GLY A 115 -0.95 39.86 16.32
N TRP A 116 -1.19 39.38 15.09
CA TRP A 116 -0.16 38.96 14.15
C TRP A 116 0.08 40.04 13.08
N TRP A 117 1.33 40.33 12.82
CA TRP A 117 1.77 41.45 12.01
C TRP A 117 2.71 41.03 10.89
N CYS A 118 2.61 41.71 9.76
CA CYS A 118 3.56 41.56 8.66
C CYS A 118 4.79 42.44 8.93
N ILE A 119 5.92 41.80 9.02
CA ILE A 119 7.20 42.46 9.24
C ILE A 119 7.98 42.53 7.94
N VAL A 120 8.44 43.69 7.59
CA VAL A 120 9.29 43.91 6.41
C VAL A 120 10.55 44.64 6.86
N ASN A 121 11.73 44.00 6.63
CA ASN A 121 13.01 44.55 7.05
C ASN A 121 13.03 45.00 8.53
N GLY A 122 12.51 44.16 9.40
CA GLY A 122 12.50 44.36 10.85
C GLY A 122 11.39 45.25 11.40
N GLY A 123 10.65 45.98 10.57
CA GLY A 123 9.52 46.85 10.98
C GLY A 123 8.16 46.30 10.58
N VAL A 124 7.13 46.59 11.34
CA VAL A 124 5.75 46.31 10.93
C VAL A 124 5.39 47.23 9.75
N ASP A 125 5.02 46.65 8.65
CA ASP A 125 4.50 47.40 7.51
C ASP A 125 2.97 47.49 7.59
N PHE A 126 2.46 48.57 8.20
CA PHE A 126 1.04 48.84 8.35
C PHE A 126 0.32 49.12 7.01
N ASN A 127 1.03 49.31 5.91
CA ASN A 127 0.44 49.48 4.59
C ASN A 127 0.39 48.20 3.78
N TYR A 128 0.95 47.12 4.33
CA TYR A 128 0.95 45.83 3.62
C TYR A 128 -0.45 45.25 3.52
N ASN A 129 -0.88 44.98 2.30
CA ASN A 129 -2.13 44.26 1.99
C ASN A 129 -1.83 43.17 0.98
N GLY A 130 -2.09 41.91 1.33
CA GLY A 130 -1.81 40.78 0.43
C GLY A 130 -1.46 39.52 1.16
N LEU A 131 -0.90 38.57 0.43
CA LEU A 131 -0.48 37.29 0.99
C LEU A 131 0.95 37.40 1.54
N ALA A 132 1.14 37.04 2.77
CA ALA A 132 2.44 36.96 3.43
C ALA A 132 2.76 35.52 3.84
N TYR A 133 4.00 35.09 3.61
CA TYR A 133 4.49 33.77 3.94
C TYR A 133 5.50 33.82 5.09
N ASP A 134 5.31 32.91 6.03
CA ASP A 134 6.31 32.64 7.07
C ASP A 134 6.54 31.13 7.18
N PRO A 135 7.80 30.65 7.24
CA PRO A 135 8.12 29.22 7.29
C PRO A 135 7.50 28.44 8.45
N ASN A 136 7.16 29.12 9.56
CA ASN A 136 6.65 28.47 10.76
C ASN A 136 5.12 28.42 10.82
N VAL A 137 4.45 29.42 10.17
CA VAL A 137 2.98 29.58 10.27
C VAL A 137 2.25 29.51 8.93
N GLY A 138 2.99 29.44 7.80
CA GLY A 138 2.40 29.28 6.46
C GLY A 138 2.02 30.58 5.76
N TRP A 139 1.07 30.51 4.82
CA TRP A 139 0.57 31.65 4.05
C TRP A 139 -0.68 32.25 4.67
N TRP A 140 -0.65 33.56 4.89
CA TRP A 140 -1.75 34.30 5.51
C TRP A 140 -2.09 35.56 4.74
N TYR A 141 -3.37 35.91 4.76
CA TYR A 141 -3.85 37.16 4.23
C TYR A 141 -3.70 38.29 5.28
N VAL A 142 -2.97 39.30 4.89
CA VAL A 142 -2.67 40.46 5.69
C VAL A 142 -3.44 41.67 5.14
N GLU A 143 -4.06 42.44 6.00
CA GLU A 143 -4.75 43.69 5.70
C GLU A 143 -4.29 44.75 6.66
N ASN A 144 -3.84 45.91 6.11
CA ASN A 144 -3.28 47.01 6.89
C ASN A 144 -2.19 46.53 7.88
N GLY A 145 -1.33 45.66 7.41
CA GLY A 145 -0.20 45.10 8.17
C GLY A 145 -0.54 44.02 9.16
N ALA A 146 -1.81 43.71 9.45
CA ALA A 146 -2.25 42.67 10.37
C ALA A 146 -2.85 41.46 9.65
N ILE A 147 -2.68 40.25 10.20
CA ILE A 147 -3.40 39.09 9.67
C ILE A 147 -4.92 39.30 9.87
N ASN A 148 -5.66 39.19 8.79
CA ASN A 148 -7.13 39.24 8.86
C ASN A 148 -7.69 37.79 8.92
N PHE A 149 -7.88 37.25 10.10
CA PHE A 149 -8.45 35.92 10.34
C PHE A 149 -9.93 35.79 9.89
N ASN A 150 -10.61 36.87 9.59
CA ASN A 150 -12.02 36.83 9.14
C ASN A 150 -12.13 36.78 7.62
N TYR A 151 -11.02 36.97 6.89
CA TYR A 151 -11.08 36.95 5.43
C TYR A 151 -11.29 35.55 4.90
N THR A 152 -12.36 35.34 4.16
CA THR A 152 -12.60 34.11 3.40
C THR A 152 -13.05 34.49 2.01
N GLY A 153 -12.33 34.07 0.98
CA GLY A 153 -12.63 34.41 -0.40
C GLY A 153 -11.45 34.22 -1.33
N ILE A 154 -11.65 34.57 -2.59
CA ILE A 154 -10.62 34.47 -3.62
C ILE A 154 -9.83 35.79 -3.67
N TYR A 155 -8.54 35.71 -3.46
CA TYR A 155 -7.63 36.86 -3.52
C TYR A 155 -6.67 36.74 -4.70
N LEU A 156 -6.45 37.87 -5.42
CA LEU A 156 -5.43 37.94 -6.46
C LEU A 156 -4.15 38.53 -5.90
N ASP A 157 -3.14 37.71 -5.75
CA ASP A 157 -1.79 38.17 -5.46
C ASP A 157 -1.05 38.51 -6.74
N ALA A 158 -0.40 39.65 -6.78
CA ALA A 158 0.27 40.16 -7.98
C ALA A 158 1.46 39.28 -8.44
N THR A 159 2.02 38.48 -7.54
CA THR A 159 3.18 37.63 -7.81
C THR A 159 2.83 36.15 -7.94
N CYS A 160 1.84 35.70 -7.18
CA CYS A 160 1.50 34.28 -7.03
C CYS A 160 0.21 33.86 -7.74
N GLY A 161 -0.62 34.84 -8.22
CA GLY A 161 -1.89 34.55 -8.89
C GLY A 161 -3.10 34.44 -7.95
N TRP A 162 -4.13 33.70 -8.39
CA TRP A 162 -5.39 33.59 -7.68
C TRP A 162 -5.38 32.51 -6.61
N TRP A 163 -5.69 32.89 -5.37
CA TRP A 163 -5.72 31.97 -4.23
C TRP A 163 -7.02 32.06 -3.45
N TYR A 164 -7.53 30.94 -3.01
CA TYR A 164 -8.62 30.89 -2.05
C TYR A 164 -8.05 30.90 -0.64
N VAL A 165 -8.44 31.92 0.09
CA VAL A 165 -8.09 32.11 1.49
C VAL A 165 -9.29 31.70 2.34
N ASN A 166 -9.07 30.92 3.37
CA ASN A 166 -10.11 30.41 4.27
C ASN A 166 -9.77 30.79 5.72
N GLY A 167 -10.56 31.69 6.31
CA GLY A 167 -10.26 32.18 7.67
C GLY A 167 -8.90 32.84 7.77
N GLY A 168 -8.50 33.61 6.77
CA GLY A 168 -7.21 34.31 6.70
C GLY A 168 -6.04 33.49 6.21
N CYS A 169 -6.17 32.18 6.03
CA CYS A 169 -5.07 31.27 5.72
C CYS A 169 -5.27 30.55 4.38
N ILE A 170 -4.18 30.18 3.70
CA ILE A 170 -4.22 29.26 2.55
C ILE A 170 -3.90 27.86 3.05
N THR A 171 -4.87 26.94 2.98
CA THR A 171 -4.73 25.58 3.49
C THR A 171 -4.09 24.62 2.49
N PHE A 172 -4.09 24.96 1.18
CA PHE A 172 -3.70 24.11 0.04
C PHE A 172 -4.57 22.85 -0.15
N THR A 173 -5.70 22.78 0.55
CA THR A 173 -6.63 21.63 0.49
C THR A 173 -8.06 22.03 0.16
N ASP A 174 -8.38 23.32 0.21
CA ASP A 174 -9.74 23.80 -0.06
C ASP A 174 -10.14 23.47 -1.50
N THR A 175 -11.32 22.88 -1.64
CA THR A 175 -11.91 22.52 -2.94
C THR A 175 -13.40 22.83 -2.92
N GLY A 176 -13.90 23.44 -3.96
CA GLY A 176 -15.31 23.80 -4.06
C GLY A 176 -15.57 24.99 -4.98
N LEU A 177 -16.75 25.59 -4.89
CA LEU A 177 -17.11 26.79 -5.63
C LEU A 177 -17.02 28.01 -4.72
N ALA A 178 -16.31 29.04 -5.17
CA ALA A 178 -16.18 30.30 -4.46
C ALA A 178 -16.35 31.50 -5.41
N ALA A 179 -16.82 32.62 -4.89
CA ALA A 179 -17.04 33.83 -5.67
C ALA A 179 -16.05 34.95 -5.35
N ASN A 180 -15.81 35.80 -6.34
CA ASN A 180 -15.17 37.08 -6.19
C ASN A 180 -15.90 38.13 -7.08
N ASP A 181 -15.39 39.35 -7.18
CA ASP A 181 -15.97 40.42 -8.00
C ASP A 181 -16.04 40.11 -9.52
N TYR A 182 -15.31 39.09 -9.97
CA TYR A 182 -15.26 38.66 -11.38
C TYR A 182 -16.18 37.49 -11.70
N GLY A 183 -16.75 36.81 -10.66
CA GLY A 183 -17.65 35.67 -10.84
C GLY A 183 -17.49 34.56 -9.85
N TRP A 184 -18.04 33.39 -10.19
CA TRP A 184 -17.95 32.16 -9.42
C TRP A 184 -16.93 31.21 -10.08
N TRP A 185 -16.03 30.67 -9.28
CA TRP A 185 -14.89 29.89 -9.74
C TRP A 185 -14.78 28.55 -9.01
N TYR A 186 -14.29 27.56 -9.72
CA TYR A 186 -13.95 26.27 -9.11
C TYR A 186 -12.56 26.34 -8.50
N ILE A 187 -12.51 26.08 -7.22
CA ILE A 187 -11.30 26.03 -6.43
C ILE A 187 -10.87 24.58 -6.29
N HIS A 188 -9.61 24.30 -6.54
CA HIS A 188 -8.98 23.02 -6.31
C HIS A 188 -7.62 23.24 -5.64
N ASN A 189 -7.41 22.60 -4.47
CA ASN A 189 -6.21 22.81 -3.67
C ASN A 189 -5.92 24.30 -3.39
N SER A 190 -6.95 25.04 -3.01
CA SER A 190 -6.94 26.47 -2.71
C SER A 190 -6.53 27.40 -3.88
N GLN A 191 -6.56 26.90 -5.13
CA GLN A 191 -6.35 27.70 -6.35
C GLN A 191 -7.55 27.61 -7.29
N ILE A 192 -7.73 28.62 -8.15
CA ILE A 192 -8.70 28.51 -9.24
C ILE A 192 -8.16 27.50 -10.26
N ASP A 193 -8.91 26.43 -10.51
CA ASP A 193 -8.60 25.47 -11.56
C ASP A 193 -9.23 25.88 -12.90
N PHE A 194 -8.51 26.68 -13.69
CA PHE A 194 -8.94 27.11 -15.01
C PHE A 194 -9.03 25.97 -16.04
N SER A 195 -8.53 24.80 -15.75
CA SER A 195 -8.60 23.66 -16.65
C SER A 195 -9.91 22.88 -16.49
N TYR A 196 -10.59 23.04 -15.37
CA TYR A 196 -11.79 22.27 -15.06
C TYR A 196 -12.99 22.69 -15.92
N THR A 197 -13.65 21.71 -16.49
CA THR A 197 -14.96 21.86 -17.16
C THR A 197 -15.84 20.66 -16.79
N GLY A 198 -16.99 20.90 -16.18
CA GLY A 198 -17.89 19.86 -15.68
C GLY A 198 -18.93 20.41 -14.72
N LEU A 199 -19.56 19.55 -13.95
CA LEU A 199 -20.57 19.93 -12.94
C LEU A 199 -19.98 19.95 -11.55
N LYS A 200 -20.23 21.02 -10.79
CA LYS A 200 -19.89 21.09 -9.36
C LYS A 200 -21.04 21.73 -8.57
N ASN A 201 -21.14 21.38 -7.31
CA ASN A 201 -22.19 21.86 -6.43
C ASN A 201 -21.66 22.75 -5.31
N ASN A 202 -22.56 23.59 -4.80
CA ASN A 202 -22.45 24.32 -3.55
C ASN A 202 -23.81 24.28 -2.81
N GLU A 203 -23.96 25.05 -1.76
CA GLU A 203 -25.20 25.10 -0.98
C GLU A 203 -26.42 25.58 -1.80
N ALA A 204 -26.19 26.33 -2.86
CA ALA A 204 -27.26 26.85 -3.73
C ALA A 204 -27.68 25.86 -4.83
N GLY A 205 -26.91 24.85 -5.12
CA GLY A 205 -27.23 23.84 -6.15
C GLY A 205 -26.04 23.33 -6.95
N TRP A 206 -26.34 22.70 -8.11
CA TRP A 206 -25.35 22.19 -9.06
C TRP A 206 -25.19 23.15 -10.23
N TRP A 207 -23.94 23.42 -10.59
CA TRP A 207 -23.59 24.44 -11.57
C TRP A 207 -22.65 23.89 -12.64
N TYR A 208 -22.82 24.39 -13.87
CA TYR A 208 -21.89 24.11 -14.95
C TYR A 208 -20.71 25.06 -14.89
N VAL A 209 -19.55 24.47 -14.63
CA VAL A 209 -18.26 25.15 -14.67
C VAL A 209 -17.63 24.93 -16.04
N GLN A 210 -17.14 25.97 -16.65
CA GLN A 210 -16.42 25.93 -17.91
C GLN A 210 -15.13 26.75 -17.80
N ASN A 211 -14.00 26.12 -18.07
CA ASN A 211 -12.67 26.74 -17.92
C ASN A 211 -12.51 27.39 -16.53
N GLY A 212 -12.91 26.68 -15.49
CA GLY A 212 -12.80 27.10 -14.10
C GLY A 212 -13.90 28.04 -13.59
N GLY A 213 -14.68 28.67 -14.45
CA GLY A 213 -15.74 29.61 -14.05
C GLY A 213 -17.15 29.05 -14.27
N ILE A 214 -18.13 29.42 -13.43
CA ILE A 214 -19.54 29.07 -13.69
C ILE A 214 -20.01 29.80 -14.94
N ASN A 215 -20.47 29.06 -15.93
CA ASN A 215 -21.05 29.64 -17.14
C ASN A 215 -22.57 29.79 -17.00
N PHE A 216 -23.00 30.94 -16.48
CA PHE A 216 -24.43 31.29 -16.34
C PHE A 216 -25.17 31.47 -17.68
N GLY A 217 -24.43 31.56 -18.79
CA GLY A 217 -25.04 31.68 -20.12
C GLY A 217 -25.35 30.34 -20.78
N TYR A 218 -24.91 29.24 -20.19
CA TYR A 218 -25.08 27.92 -20.78
C TYR A 218 -26.48 27.35 -20.50
N THR A 219 -27.15 26.91 -21.57
CA THR A 219 -28.37 26.11 -21.49
C THR A 219 -28.28 24.96 -22.46
N GLY A 220 -28.42 23.74 -21.95
CA GLY A 220 -28.27 22.50 -22.73
C GLY A 220 -27.98 21.31 -21.85
N VAL A 221 -27.57 20.20 -22.44
CA VAL A 221 -27.15 19.01 -21.69
C VAL A 221 -25.64 19.03 -21.48
N VAL A 222 -25.22 18.87 -20.25
CA VAL A 222 -23.81 18.65 -19.86
C VAL A 222 -23.63 17.18 -19.56
N GLU A 223 -22.71 16.54 -20.28
CA GLU A 223 -22.26 15.16 -20.01
C GLU A 223 -21.04 15.23 -19.10
N ASP A 224 -21.22 15.00 -17.81
CA ASP A 224 -20.15 15.02 -16.83
C ASP A 224 -19.70 13.59 -16.48
N PRO A 225 -18.39 13.27 -16.50
CA PRO A 225 -17.90 11.92 -16.26
C PRO A 225 -18.21 11.38 -14.86
N GLU A 226 -18.31 12.26 -13.86
CA GLU A 226 -18.54 11.87 -12.46
C GLU A 226 -20.02 12.01 -12.07
N ALA A 227 -20.66 13.11 -12.48
CA ALA A 227 -22.03 13.43 -12.09
C ALA A 227 -23.10 12.86 -13.06
N GLY A 228 -22.71 12.40 -14.25
CA GLY A 228 -23.64 11.94 -15.29
C GLY A 228 -24.14 13.09 -16.19
N SER A 229 -25.18 12.81 -16.99
CA SER A 229 -25.72 13.78 -17.96
C SER A 229 -26.90 14.53 -17.38
N TRP A 230 -26.81 15.86 -17.34
CA TRP A 230 -27.84 16.72 -16.73
C TRP A 230 -28.21 17.87 -17.63
N TYR A 231 -29.50 18.23 -17.60
CA TYR A 231 -29.99 19.43 -18.24
C TYR A 231 -29.65 20.66 -17.36
N VAL A 232 -28.89 21.54 -17.95
CA VAL A 232 -28.48 22.82 -17.34
C VAL A 232 -29.25 23.93 -18.01
N GLU A 233 -29.79 24.84 -17.22
CA GLU A 233 -30.47 26.03 -17.67
C GLU A 233 -29.89 27.26 -16.95
N ASN A 234 -29.43 28.23 -17.73
CA ASN A 234 -28.75 29.41 -17.21
C ASN A 234 -27.61 29.06 -16.24
N GLY A 235 -26.81 28.04 -16.60
CA GLY A 235 -25.67 27.59 -15.83
C GLY A 235 -25.98 26.67 -14.64
N GLY A 236 -27.21 26.56 -14.20
CA GLY A 236 -27.64 25.71 -13.09
C GLY A 236 -28.31 24.41 -13.58
N VAL A 237 -28.09 23.28 -12.88
CA VAL A 237 -28.82 22.04 -13.15
C VAL A 237 -30.31 22.22 -12.80
N ASN A 238 -31.19 22.08 -13.80
CA ASN A 238 -32.63 22.18 -13.56
C ASN A 238 -33.24 20.80 -13.30
N PHE A 239 -33.32 20.40 -12.03
CA PHE A 239 -33.91 19.14 -11.58
C PHE A 239 -35.41 19.01 -11.82
N GLY A 240 -36.11 20.09 -12.15
CA GLY A 240 -37.54 20.07 -12.46
C GLY A 240 -37.84 19.88 -13.95
N TYR A 241 -36.84 19.96 -14.81
CA TYR A 241 -37.09 19.91 -16.25
C TYR A 241 -37.43 18.48 -16.72
N ASN A 242 -38.50 18.39 -17.51
CA ASN A 242 -38.98 17.19 -18.15
C ASN A 242 -39.30 17.48 -19.63
N GLY A 243 -38.64 16.84 -20.57
CA GLY A 243 -38.87 17.09 -22.00
C GLY A 243 -37.77 16.52 -22.91
N MET A 244 -37.87 16.90 -24.18
CA MET A 244 -36.86 16.55 -25.20
C MET A 244 -35.98 17.79 -25.42
N VAL A 245 -34.69 17.57 -25.41
CA VAL A 245 -33.67 18.61 -25.64
C VAL A 245 -32.67 18.15 -26.68
N THR A 246 -32.38 18.98 -27.65
CA THR A 246 -31.25 18.77 -28.57
C THR A 246 -30.08 19.64 -28.12
N SER A 247 -28.98 19.02 -27.78
CA SER A 247 -27.74 19.68 -27.32
C SER A 247 -26.54 18.95 -27.94
N ASN A 248 -25.56 19.72 -28.41
CA ASN A 248 -24.33 19.19 -29.03
C ASN A 248 -24.59 18.12 -30.14
N GLY A 249 -25.65 18.34 -30.94
CA GLY A 249 -25.99 17.43 -32.03
C GLY A 249 -26.66 16.11 -31.63
N LYS A 250 -26.91 15.92 -30.33
CA LYS A 250 -27.64 14.75 -29.81
C LYS A 250 -29.00 15.21 -29.26
N THR A 251 -30.04 14.39 -29.41
CA THR A 251 -31.34 14.63 -28.76
C THR A 251 -31.43 13.81 -27.49
N TYR A 252 -31.81 14.44 -26.41
CA TYR A 252 -31.94 13.82 -25.08
C TYR A 252 -33.39 13.85 -24.62
N LYS A 253 -33.84 12.76 -24.00
CA LYS A 253 -35.01 12.76 -23.12
C LYS A 253 -34.55 13.11 -21.72
N VAL A 254 -35.06 14.19 -21.19
CA VAL A 254 -34.77 14.65 -19.84
C VAL A 254 -35.94 14.31 -18.92
N VAL A 255 -35.66 13.70 -17.78
CA VAL A 255 -36.65 13.40 -16.74
C VAL A 255 -36.09 13.87 -15.40
N ASN A 256 -36.79 14.80 -14.74
CA ASN A 256 -36.32 15.42 -13.50
C ASN A 256 -34.87 15.91 -13.61
N GLY A 257 -34.58 16.60 -14.71
CA GLY A 257 -33.25 17.16 -14.99
C GLY A 257 -32.21 16.16 -15.50
N TYR A 258 -32.40 14.87 -15.31
CA TYR A 258 -31.46 13.84 -15.80
C TYR A 258 -31.69 13.57 -17.27
N ALA A 259 -30.64 13.72 -18.07
CA ALA A 259 -30.68 13.64 -19.51
C ALA A 259 -30.21 12.26 -20.02
N THR A 260 -31.04 11.58 -20.81
CA THR A 260 -30.68 10.37 -21.52
C THR A 260 -30.79 10.60 -23.01
N VAL A 261 -29.83 10.09 -23.80
CA VAL A 261 -29.87 10.25 -25.28
C VAL A 261 -31.16 9.69 -25.81
N ALA A 262 -31.95 10.52 -26.47
CA ALA A 262 -33.28 10.15 -27.00
C ALA A 262 -33.24 9.46 -28.35
N SER A 263 -32.09 9.22 -28.94
CA SER A 263 -31.96 8.48 -30.20
C SER A 263 -32.25 7.00 -29.97
N GLY A 264 -33.50 6.65 -30.00
CA GLY A 264 -33.99 5.29 -30.26
C GLY A 264 -34.09 4.33 -29.07
N ASN A 265 -33.42 4.47 -27.98
CA ASN A 265 -33.34 3.34 -27.03
C ASN A 265 -33.31 3.73 -25.55
N ALA A 266 -34.22 3.13 -24.77
CA ALA A 266 -34.11 3.10 -23.30
C ALA A 266 -32.81 2.38 -22.95
N ARG A 267 -32.01 3.03 -22.08
CA ARG A 267 -30.76 2.49 -21.56
C ARG A 267 -31.02 1.18 -20.80
N VAL A 268 -30.30 0.13 -21.17
CA VAL A 268 -30.34 -1.11 -20.39
C VAL A 268 -29.57 -0.91 -19.10
N GLU A 269 -30.21 -1.10 -17.96
CA GLU A 269 -29.57 -0.98 -16.66
C GLU A 269 -28.48 -2.04 -16.45
N ASN A 270 -27.42 -1.71 -15.76
CA ASN A 270 -26.44 -2.72 -15.37
C ASN A 270 -27.09 -3.81 -14.51
N GLY A 271 -26.69 -5.03 -14.70
CA GLY A 271 -27.23 -6.17 -13.95
C GLY A 271 -27.07 -7.50 -14.65
N VAL A 272 -27.52 -8.56 -14.00
CA VAL A 272 -27.53 -9.90 -14.56
C VAL A 272 -28.83 -10.15 -15.30
N TYR A 273 -28.73 -10.67 -16.54
CA TYR A 273 -29.85 -10.92 -17.42
C TYR A 273 -29.82 -12.35 -17.95
N GLN A 274 -30.99 -12.90 -18.14
CA GLN A 274 -31.21 -14.03 -19.03
C GLN A 274 -31.75 -13.50 -20.36
N ILE A 275 -31.15 -13.91 -21.44
CA ILE A 275 -31.45 -13.39 -22.79
C ILE A 275 -32.18 -14.45 -23.56
N THR A 276 -33.43 -14.20 -23.90
CA THR A 276 -34.26 -15.15 -24.68
C THR A 276 -34.63 -14.60 -26.04
N LEU A 277 -34.89 -15.49 -26.98
CA LEU A 277 -35.38 -15.11 -28.32
C LEU A 277 -36.87 -14.74 -28.24
N LYS A 278 -37.27 -13.64 -28.85
CA LYS A 278 -38.67 -13.18 -28.88
C LYS A 278 -39.64 -14.23 -29.52
N SER A 279 -39.21 -14.86 -30.58
CA SER A 279 -40.03 -15.86 -31.31
C SER A 279 -40.20 -17.17 -30.53
N ASN A 280 -39.35 -17.44 -29.55
CA ASN A 280 -39.43 -18.60 -28.68
C ASN A 280 -38.79 -18.31 -27.32
N SER A 281 -39.61 -18.02 -26.32
CA SER A 281 -39.18 -17.69 -24.96
C SER A 281 -38.43 -18.83 -24.24
N ASN A 282 -38.45 -20.04 -24.75
CA ASN A 282 -37.70 -21.19 -24.27
C ASN A 282 -36.34 -21.35 -24.95
N THR A 283 -35.95 -20.42 -25.83
CA THR A 283 -34.65 -20.38 -26.49
C THR A 283 -33.79 -19.31 -25.83
N TYR A 284 -32.74 -19.73 -25.15
CA TYR A 284 -31.84 -18.89 -24.37
C TYR A 284 -30.49 -18.74 -25.07
N LEU A 285 -29.90 -17.56 -25.04
CA LEU A 285 -28.48 -17.45 -25.33
C LEU A 285 -27.69 -18.15 -24.20
N THR A 286 -26.75 -19.00 -24.57
CA THR A 286 -25.94 -19.77 -23.63
C THR A 286 -24.55 -20.01 -24.22
N VAL A 287 -23.61 -20.38 -23.38
CA VAL A 287 -22.31 -20.89 -23.83
C VAL A 287 -22.42 -22.37 -24.11
N ALA A 288 -21.91 -22.83 -25.26
CA ALA A 288 -21.91 -24.23 -25.65
C ALA A 288 -21.30 -25.12 -24.57
N ASP A 289 -21.98 -26.21 -24.23
CA ASP A 289 -21.56 -27.21 -23.23
C ASP A 289 -21.25 -26.61 -21.85
N SER A 290 -21.78 -25.42 -21.53
CA SER A 290 -21.44 -24.63 -20.35
C SER A 290 -19.92 -24.44 -20.18
N SER A 291 -19.21 -24.37 -21.31
CA SER A 291 -17.76 -24.25 -21.36
C SER A 291 -17.27 -22.99 -20.64
N VAL A 292 -16.16 -23.13 -19.98
CA VAL A 292 -15.46 -21.99 -19.32
C VAL A 292 -14.20 -21.57 -20.11
N LYS A 293 -14.02 -22.08 -21.34
CA LYS A 293 -12.82 -21.80 -22.16
C LYS A 293 -13.03 -20.62 -23.12
N ASP A 294 -11.93 -19.97 -23.46
CA ASP A 294 -11.88 -19.01 -24.57
C ASP A 294 -12.25 -19.68 -25.89
N GLY A 295 -12.81 -18.89 -26.78
CA GLY A 295 -13.27 -19.37 -28.09
C GLY A 295 -14.49 -20.27 -28.04
N ALA A 296 -15.06 -20.59 -26.89
CA ALA A 296 -16.28 -21.38 -26.82
C ALA A 296 -17.46 -20.61 -27.45
N ALA A 297 -18.23 -21.31 -28.26
CA ALA A 297 -19.30 -20.68 -29.02
C ALA A 297 -20.46 -20.23 -28.11
N ILE A 298 -21.01 -19.06 -28.41
CA ILE A 298 -22.34 -18.68 -27.93
C ILE A 298 -23.35 -19.38 -28.82
N VAL A 299 -24.29 -20.09 -28.21
CA VAL A 299 -25.32 -20.90 -28.90
C VAL A 299 -26.72 -20.61 -28.36
N ALA A 300 -27.72 -21.06 -29.06
CA ALA A 300 -29.11 -21.04 -28.62
C ALA A 300 -29.49 -22.40 -27.98
N GLY A 301 -29.75 -22.40 -26.70
CA GLY A 301 -30.10 -23.58 -25.89
C GLY A 301 -31.55 -23.54 -25.40
N THR A 302 -32.11 -24.70 -25.07
CA THR A 302 -33.49 -24.83 -24.59
C THR A 302 -33.60 -25.17 -23.09
N ASN A 303 -32.50 -25.35 -22.40
CA ASN A 303 -32.48 -25.70 -20.98
C ASN A 303 -32.40 -24.46 -20.10
N ALA A 304 -33.47 -24.16 -19.38
CA ALA A 304 -33.68 -22.88 -18.67
C ALA A 304 -32.85 -22.64 -17.36
N LEU A 305 -32.02 -23.57 -16.96
CA LEU A 305 -31.42 -23.53 -15.60
C LEU A 305 -29.91 -23.64 -15.58
N GLU A 306 -29.23 -23.29 -16.66
CA GLU A 306 -27.78 -23.34 -16.73
C GLU A 306 -27.16 -21.98 -16.40
N SER A 307 -26.17 -21.93 -15.51
CA SER A 307 -25.43 -20.67 -15.16
C SER A 307 -24.77 -20.03 -16.41
N ALA A 308 -24.50 -20.83 -17.45
CA ALA A 308 -24.00 -20.37 -18.74
C ALA A 308 -24.99 -19.51 -19.54
N GLN A 309 -26.27 -19.42 -19.11
CA GLN A 309 -27.32 -18.60 -19.73
C GLN A 309 -27.48 -17.23 -19.10
N TYR A 310 -26.73 -16.94 -18.04
CA TYR A 310 -26.80 -15.66 -17.38
C TYR A 310 -25.61 -14.79 -17.80
N PHE A 311 -25.93 -13.56 -18.16
CA PHE A 311 -24.96 -12.58 -18.60
C PHE A 311 -25.08 -11.30 -17.73
N GLU A 312 -23.99 -10.88 -17.14
CA GLU A 312 -23.89 -9.56 -16.56
C GLU A 312 -23.74 -8.54 -17.70
N ILE A 313 -24.77 -7.73 -17.90
CA ILE A 313 -24.73 -6.61 -18.84
C ILE A 313 -24.26 -5.39 -18.10
N SER A 314 -23.18 -4.80 -18.54
CA SER A 314 -22.61 -3.59 -17.98
C SER A 314 -22.36 -2.54 -19.04
N LEU A 315 -22.65 -1.28 -18.71
CA LEU A 315 -22.36 -0.13 -19.56
C LEU A 315 -20.85 0.08 -19.62
N ALA A 316 -20.28 -0.04 -20.82
CA ALA A 316 -18.84 0.07 -21.06
C ALA A 316 -18.43 1.49 -21.49
N ASP A 317 -19.28 2.16 -22.27
CA ASP A 317 -19.08 3.54 -22.71
C ASP A 317 -20.40 4.30 -22.64
N GLN A 318 -20.44 5.25 -21.73
CA GLN A 318 -21.63 6.07 -21.48
C GLN A 318 -21.96 7.00 -22.65
N ASN A 319 -20.97 7.52 -23.33
CA ASN A 319 -21.14 8.49 -24.41
C ASN A 319 -21.65 7.84 -25.70
N ARG A 320 -21.20 6.60 -25.95
CA ARG A 320 -21.57 5.83 -27.15
C ARG A 320 -22.68 4.82 -26.90
N ASN A 321 -23.17 4.68 -25.66
CA ASN A 321 -24.16 3.70 -25.22
C ASN A 321 -23.76 2.26 -25.56
N LEU A 322 -22.50 1.91 -25.26
CA LEU A 322 -21.93 0.61 -25.51
C LEU A 322 -21.93 -0.24 -24.25
N TYR A 323 -22.20 -1.53 -24.45
CA TYR A 323 -22.32 -2.50 -23.38
C TYR A 323 -21.34 -3.65 -23.58
N ARG A 324 -21.01 -4.31 -22.47
CA ARG A 324 -20.38 -5.62 -22.45
C ARG A 324 -21.31 -6.65 -21.82
N PHE A 325 -21.17 -7.89 -22.28
CA PHE A 325 -21.92 -9.02 -21.77
C PHE A 325 -20.94 -10.03 -21.18
N LYS A 326 -20.85 -10.11 -19.87
CA LYS A 326 -20.00 -11.05 -19.14
C LYS A 326 -20.81 -12.28 -18.76
N ASN A 327 -20.41 -13.46 -19.16
CA ASN A 327 -21.09 -14.69 -18.79
C ASN A 327 -20.83 -15.01 -17.31
N VAL A 328 -21.89 -15.28 -16.55
CA VAL A 328 -21.79 -15.50 -15.09
C VAL A 328 -21.07 -16.82 -14.75
N ASN A 329 -21.14 -17.83 -15.61
CA ASN A 329 -20.49 -19.12 -15.36
C ASN A 329 -18.99 -19.11 -15.66
N SER A 330 -18.60 -18.47 -16.78
CA SER A 330 -17.23 -18.49 -17.27
C SER A 330 -16.44 -17.24 -16.93
N GLU A 331 -17.13 -16.16 -16.52
CA GLU A 331 -16.59 -14.80 -16.37
C GLU A 331 -15.99 -14.20 -17.64
N ARG A 332 -16.38 -14.75 -18.82
CA ARG A 332 -15.95 -14.29 -20.14
C ARG A 332 -16.97 -13.38 -20.77
N TYR A 333 -16.52 -12.61 -21.74
CA TYR A 333 -17.33 -11.64 -22.45
C TYR A 333 -17.77 -12.17 -23.82
N ILE A 334 -19.00 -11.87 -24.24
CA ILE A 334 -19.46 -12.15 -25.62
C ILE A 334 -18.57 -11.34 -26.56
N ASP A 335 -18.01 -12.06 -27.55
CA ASP A 335 -17.00 -11.59 -28.46
C ASP A 335 -17.39 -12.01 -29.89
N GLN A 336 -17.29 -11.07 -30.81
CA GLN A 336 -17.64 -11.37 -32.21
C GLN A 336 -16.49 -12.04 -33.00
N GLY A 337 -15.29 -12.18 -32.40
CA GLY A 337 -14.17 -12.97 -32.91
C GLY A 337 -13.42 -12.36 -34.09
N GLY A 338 -13.40 -11.02 -34.23
CA GLY A 338 -12.67 -10.30 -35.28
C GLY A 338 -13.24 -10.40 -36.69
N SER A 339 -14.39 -11.04 -36.89
CA SER A 339 -15.01 -11.20 -38.22
C SER A 339 -15.82 -9.97 -38.61
N MET A 340 -15.57 -9.42 -39.79
CA MET A 340 -16.36 -8.31 -40.37
C MET A 340 -17.53 -8.82 -41.26
N SER A 341 -17.66 -10.13 -41.46
CA SER A 341 -18.58 -10.72 -42.43
C SER A 341 -19.82 -11.31 -41.75
N ALA A 342 -20.97 -11.24 -42.43
CA ALA A 342 -22.15 -11.99 -42.05
C ALA A 342 -21.86 -13.50 -41.98
N GLY A 343 -22.54 -14.22 -41.09
CA GLY A 343 -22.29 -15.63 -40.80
C GLY A 343 -21.18 -15.90 -39.80
N GLY A 344 -20.46 -14.86 -39.35
CA GLY A 344 -19.43 -14.99 -38.32
C GLY A 344 -20.01 -15.54 -37.02
N SER A 345 -19.38 -16.60 -36.46
CA SER A 345 -19.80 -17.21 -35.19
C SER A 345 -19.44 -16.32 -34.00
N ILE A 346 -20.37 -16.17 -33.07
CA ILE A 346 -20.16 -15.45 -31.81
C ILE A 346 -19.55 -16.40 -30.78
N LYS A 347 -18.58 -15.93 -30.06
CA LYS A 347 -17.81 -16.69 -29.06
C LYS A 347 -17.85 -16.00 -27.72
N GLN A 348 -17.31 -16.65 -26.72
CA GLN A 348 -16.90 -15.96 -25.52
C GLN A 348 -15.36 -15.88 -25.47
N ASN A 349 -14.85 -14.75 -25.05
CA ASN A 349 -13.43 -14.54 -24.82
C ASN A 349 -13.22 -13.68 -23.58
N LEU A 350 -11.97 -13.60 -23.16
CA LEU A 350 -11.57 -12.76 -22.07
C LEU A 350 -11.81 -11.28 -22.34
N TYR A 351 -11.95 -10.57 -21.23
CA TYR A 351 -11.87 -9.11 -21.25
C TYR A 351 -10.53 -8.63 -21.85
N VAL A 352 -10.65 -7.83 -22.88
CA VAL A 352 -9.52 -7.07 -23.42
C VAL A 352 -9.91 -5.59 -23.39
N ASP A 353 -9.05 -4.78 -22.80
CA ASP A 353 -9.34 -3.34 -22.73
C ASP A 353 -9.37 -2.74 -24.13
N ASN A 354 -10.36 -1.89 -24.37
CA ASN A 354 -10.61 -1.23 -25.66
C ASN A 354 -10.80 -2.15 -26.88
N LEU A 355 -11.04 -3.44 -26.69
CA LEU A 355 -11.35 -4.35 -27.80
C LEU A 355 -12.78 -4.12 -28.27
N GLU A 356 -12.92 -3.67 -29.52
CA GLU A 356 -14.21 -3.37 -30.16
C GLU A 356 -15.09 -4.62 -30.38
N ASP A 357 -14.47 -5.80 -30.48
CA ASP A 357 -15.13 -7.09 -30.65
C ASP A 357 -16.02 -7.48 -29.46
N GLN A 358 -15.80 -6.90 -28.31
CA GLN A 358 -16.53 -7.14 -27.05
C GLN A 358 -17.50 -6.02 -26.71
N LEU A 359 -17.62 -5.02 -27.56
CA LEU A 359 -18.48 -3.85 -27.38
C LEU A 359 -19.74 -3.96 -28.27
N TRP A 360 -20.89 -3.78 -27.65
CA TRP A 360 -22.17 -3.99 -28.25
C TRP A 360 -23.15 -2.83 -28.07
N TYR A 361 -23.84 -2.42 -29.09
CA TYR A 361 -25.03 -1.59 -28.98
C TYR A 361 -26.23 -2.47 -28.60
N ILE A 362 -27.07 -1.97 -27.68
CA ILE A 362 -28.34 -2.61 -27.32
C ILE A 362 -29.45 -1.63 -27.69
N ASP A 363 -30.20 -1.93 -28.75
CA ASP A 363 -31.24 -1.09 -29.29
C ASP A 363 -32.62 -1.64 -28.92
N GLN A 364 -33.47 -0.86 -28.24
CA GLN A 364 -34.85 -1.24 -27.94
C GLN A 364 -35.73 -1.04 -29.17
N ASN A 365 -36.41 -2.07 -29.57
CA ASN A 365 -37.39 -2.05 -30.66
C ASN A 365 -38.74 -1.47 -30.18
N SER A 366 -39.55 -0.99 -31.12
CA SER A 366 -40.89 -0.46 -30.82
C SER A 366 -41.84 -1.47 -30.17
N ASP A 367 -41.57 -2.75 -30.28
CA ASP A 367 -42.35 -3.85 -29.67
C ASP A 367 -41.81 -4.25 -28.27
N GLY A 368 -40.87 -3.47 -27.68
CA GLY A 368 -40.29 -3.69 -26.40
C GLY A 368 -39.18 -4.75 -26.35
N THR A 369 -38.84 -5.37 -27.48
CA THR A 369 -37.67 -6.27 -27.60
C THR A 369 -36.38 -5.47 -27.79
N TYR A 370 -35.23 -6.16 -27.82
CA TYR A 370 -33.93 -5.57 -28.05
C TYR A 370 -33.22 -6.22 -29.22
N SER A 371 -32.57 -5.41 -30.05
CA SER A 371 -31.59 -5.85 -31.03
C SER A 371 -30.17 -5.58 -30.47
N ILE A 372 -29.25 -6.53 -30.63
CA ILE A 372 -27.88 -6.46 -30.12
C ILE A 372 -26.97 -6.38 -31.35
N LYS A 373 -26.17 -5.30 -31.44
CA LYS A 373 -25.35 -5.01 -32.61
C LYS A 373 -23.88 -4.87 -32.20
N SER A 374 -22.99 -5.56 -32.90
CA SER A 374 -21.54 -5.42 -32.67
C SER A 374 -21.06 -4.01 -33.03
N MET A 375 -20.24 -3.42 -32.18
CA MET A 375 -19.56 -2.16 -32.48
C MET A 375 -18.55 -2.33 -33.62
N HIS A 376 -17.80 -3.42 -33.61
CA HIS A 376 -16.72 -3.66 -34.55
C HIS A 376 -17.26 -3.92 -35.99
N SER A 377 -18.15 -4.89 -36.14
CA SER A 377 -18.65 -5.29 -37.46
C SER A 377 -19.90 -4.55 -37.96
N ASN A 378 -20.58 -3.84 -37.04
CA ASN A 378 -21.88 -3.21 -37.29
C ASN A 378 -23.01 -4.20 -37.69
N LEU A 379 -22.81 -5.50 -37.43
CA LEU A 379 -23.78 -6.58 -37.71
C LEU A 379 -24.54 -6.97 -36.44
N TYR A 380 -25.69 -7.55 -36.57
CA TYR A 380 -26.60 -7.89 -35.47
C TYR A 380 -26.44 -9.34 -35.03
N LEU A 381 -26.46 -9.55 -33.73
CA LEU A 381 -26.54 -10.86 -33.12
C LEU A 381 -27.79 -11.58 -33.61
N THR A 382 -27.65 -12.80 -34.14
CA THR A 382 -28.71 -13.53 -34.82
C THR A 382 -28.72 -14.99 -34.39
N VAL A 383 -29.89 -15.50 -34.08
CA VAL A 383 -30.10 -16.94 -33.77
C VAL A 383 -30.53 -17.68 -35.02
N ASN A 384 -29.70 -18.60 -35.49
CA ASN A 384 -29.94 -19.47 -36.65
C ASN A 384 -30.00 -20.95 -36.21
N GLY A 385 -31.20 -21.43 -35.86
CA GLY A 385 -31.35 -22.75 -35.23
C GLY A 385 -30.71 -22.80 -33.87
N SER A 386 -29.71 -23.65 -33.64
CA SER A 386 -28.92 -23.68 -32.42
C SER A 386 -27.67 -22.78 -32.45
N LYS A 387 -27.31 -22.22 -33.61
CA LYS A 387 -26.13 -21.38 -33.77
C LYS A 387 -26.49 -19.92 -33.53
N VAL A 388 -25.52 -19.19 -32.97
CA VAL A 388 -25.58 -17.73 -32.85
C VAL A 388 -24.49 -17.16 -33.74
N THR A 389 -24.91 -16.29 -34.67
CA THR A 389 -24.03 -15.64 -35.65
C THR A 389 -24.25 -14.14 -35.64
N GLN A 390 -23.47 -13.41 -36.40
CA GLN A 390 -23.74 -12.02 -36.74
C GLN A 390 -24.26 -11.90 -38.18
N GLU A 391 -25.33 -11.12 -38.40
CA GLU A 391 -25.97 -10.94 -39.70
C GLU A 391 -26.36 -9.48 -39.96
N SER A 392 -26.58 -9.14 -41.21
CA SER A 392 -27.17 -7.85 -41.58
C SER A 392 -28.64 -7.77 -41.19
N GLY A 393 -29.20 -6.57 -41.06
CA GLY A 393 -30.61 -6.33 -40.78
C GLY A 393 -30.86 -5.67 -39.44
N GLY A 394 -31.44 -6.35 -38.44
CA GLY A 394 -31.77 -5.82 -37.11
C GLY A 394 -33.27 -5.86 -36.77
N THR A 395 -34.13 -6.17 -37.74
CA THR A 395 -35.58 -6.18 -37.55
C THR A 395 -36.20 -7.58 -37.59
N GLN A 396 -35.42 -8.60 -37.91
CA GLN A 396 -35.90 -9.98 -38.04
C GLN A 396 -36.21 -10.59 -36.68
N ASN A 397 -37.16 -11.52 -36.59
CA ASN A 397 -37.51 -12.19 -35.34
C ASN A 397 -36.35 -12.99 -34.73
N SER A 398 -35.41 -13.47 -35.55
CA SER A 398 -34.16 -14.12 -35.14
C SER A 398 -33.12 -13.16 -34.50
N GLN A 399 -33.37 -11.86 -34.59
CA GLN A 399 -32.51 -10.78 -34.08
C GLN A 399 -33.16 -9.97 -32.91
N LYS A 400 -34.36 -10.41 -32.49
CA LYS A 400 -35.11 -9.75 -31.43
C LYS A 400 -35.06 -10.55 -30.14
N PHE A 401 -34.48 -9.94 -29.12
CA PHE A 401 -34.23 -10.54 -27.81
C PHE A 401 -35.11 -9.92 -26.73
N VAL A 402 -35.46 -10.73 -25.74
CA VAL A 402 -36.04 -10.27 -24.49
C VAL A 402 -34.97 -10.33 -23.41
N LEU A 403 -34.66 -9.20 -22.81
CA LEU A 403 -33.71 -9.09 -21.71
C LEU A 403 -34.48 -9.22 -20.40
N GLN A 404 -34.41 -10.39 -19.78
CA GLN A 404 -35.04 -10.63 -18.48
C GLN A 404 -34.04 -10.33 -17.39
N LYS A 405 -34.13 -9.11 -16.81
CA LYS A 405 -33.30 -8.76 -15.68
C LYS A 405 -33.61 -9.69 -14.52
N LYS A 406 -32.60 -10.37 -14.05
CA LYS A 406 -32.71 -11.14 -12.83
C LYS A 406 -32.42 -10.17 -11.69
N SER A 407 -33.30 -10.19 -10.69
CA SER A 407 -32.99 -9.37 -9.51
C SER A 407 -31.61 -9.80 -9.02
N THR A 408 -30.66 -8.90 -8.98
CA THR A 408 -29.48 -9.04 -8.14
C THR A 408 -29.97 -8.94 -6.69
N SER A 409 -30.74 -9.92 -6.23
CA SER A 409 -30.74 -10.19 -4.83
C SER A 409 -29.27 -10.52 -4.54
N SER A 410 -28.61 -9.66 -3.77
CA SER A 410 -27.31 -9.94 -3.19
C SER A 410 -27.27 -11.43 -2.89
N ALA A 411 -26.23 -12.13 -3.36
CA ALA A 411 -26.10 -13.55 -3.11
C ALA A 411 -26.52 -13.79 -1.65
N VAL A 412 -27.48 -14.67 -1.41
CA VAL A 412 -28.08 -14.86 -0.07
C VAL A 412 -27.00 -15.14 0.97
N LEU A 413 -25.87 -15.71 0.48
CA LEU A 413 -24.61 -15.88 1.16
C LEU A 413 -23.47 -15.41 0.24
N ALA A 414 -22.55 -14.63 0.74
CA ALA A 414 -21.35 -14.26 -0.02
C ALA A 414 -20.46 -15.49 -0.28
N THR A 415 -19.59 -15.43 -1.29
CA THR A 415 -18.51 -16.43 -1.44
C THR A 415 -17.67 -16.46 -0.16
N GLY A 416 -17.45 -17.65 0.41
CA GLY A 416 -16.74 -17.78 1.68
C GLY A 416 -16.83 -19.18 2.29
N ILE A 417 -16.29 -19.31 3.50
CA ILE A 417 -16.34 -20.56 4.29
C ILE A 417 -17.51 -20.51 5.26
N TYR A 418 -18.26 -21.60 5.28
CA TYR A 418 -19.45 -21.76 6.11
C TYR A 418 -19.46 -23.14 6.77
N SER A 419 -20.05 -23.23 7.96
CA SER A 419 -20.37 -24.52 8.55
C SER A 419 -21.79 -24.92 8.13
N MET A 420 -21.92 -26.11 7.53
CA MET A 420 -23.19 -26.69 7.13
C MET A 420 -23.10 -28.23 7.12
N THR A 421 -24.19 -28.92 7.37
CA THR A 421 -24.25 -30.40 7.41
C THR A 421 -23.12 -31.07 8.20
N GLY A 422 -22.71 -30.46 9.31
CA GLY A 422 -21.65 -31.00 10.20
C GLY A 422 -20.23 -30.88 9.66
N SER A 423 -20.02 -30.10 8.60
CA SER A 423 -18.71 -29.87 7.97
C SER A 423 -18.52 -28.41 7.63
N TYR A 424 -17.26 -28.01 7.46
CA TYR A 424 -16.96 -26.76 6.77
C TYR A 424 -17.09 -26.95 5.28
N CYS A 425 -17.73 -25.96 4.62
CA CYS A 425 -17.92 -25.95 3.20
C CYS A 425 -17.52 -24.58 2.63
N ARG A 426 -16.80 -24.58 1.52
CA ARG A 426 -16.58 -23.36 0.75
C ARG A 426 -17.76 -23.17 -0.21
N LEU A 427 -18.49 -22.08 -0.05
CA LEU A 427 -19.54 -21.66 -0.95
C LEU A 427 -18.96 -20.67 -1.97
N THR A 428 -19.11 -20.95 -3.26
CA THR A 428 -18.79 -20.01 -4.32
C THR A 428 -20.09 -19.56 -4.96
N ALA A 429 -20.46 -18.30 -4.78
CA ALA A 429 -21.65 -17.72 -5.37
C ALA A 429 -21.45 -17.53 -6.88
N LEU A 430 -22.42 -18.00 -7.68
CA LEU A 430 -22.40 -17.91 -9.14
C LEU A 430 -23.45 -16.91 -9.68
N GLY A 431 -24.17 -16.22 -8.79
CA GLY A 431 -25.28 -15.33 -9.11
C GLY A 431 -26.65 -16.00 -8.92
N ASP A 432 -27.71 -15.20 -8.77
CA ASP A 432 -29.13 -15.63 -8.63
C ASP A 432 -29.39 -16.72 -7.60
N GLY A 433 -28.65 -16.70 -6.50
CA GLY A 433 -28.78 -17.74 -5.47
C GLY A 433 -28.19 -19.10 -5.87
N LEU A 434 -27.46 -19.20 -6.97
CA LEU A 434 -26.76 -20.39 -7.41
C LEU A 434 -25.34 -20.44 -6.84
N TYR A 435 -24.93 -21.62 -6.38
CA TYR A 435 -23.65 -21.85 -5.70
C TYR A 435 -22.99 -23.14 -6.13
N LYS A 436 -21.65 -23.17 -6.07
CA LYS A 436 -20.87 -24.39 -5.92
C LYS A 436 -20.59 -24.58 -4.43
N ILE A 437 -20.72 -25.79 -3.96
CA ILE A 437 -20.48 -26.16 -2.54
C ILE A 437 -19.33 -27.15 -2.49
N TYR A 438 -18.16 -26.74 -2.00
CA TYR A 438 -17.03 -27.62 -1.79
C TYR A 438 -16.98 -28.04 -0.34
N ASN A 439 -17.10 -29.34 -0.04
CA ASN A 439 -17.01 -29.87 1.30
C ASN A 439 -15.56 -30.19 1.64
N THR A 440 -14.99 -29.48 2.61
CA THR A 440 -13.56 -29.57 2.95
C THR A 440 -13.22 -30.94 3.58
N SER A 441 -14.12 -31.50 4.37
CA SER A 441 -13.88 -32.82 5.02
C SER A 441 -13.98 -34.00 4.06
N LYS A 442 -14.74 -33.86 2.97
CA LYS A 442 -14.92 -34.89 1.93
C LYS A 442 -14.06 -34.67 0.72
N ASN A 443 -13.33 -33.58 0.71
CA ASN A 443 -12.42 -33.19 -0.37
C ASN A 443 -13.06 -33.21 -1.75
N GLY A 444 -14.25 -32.58 -1.88
CA GLY A 444 -14.97 -32.57 -3.15
C GLY A 444 -16.21 -31.70 -3.17
N TYR A 445 -16.63 -31.35 -4.38
CA TYR A 445 -17.86 -30.61 -4.60
C TYR A 445 -19.08 -31.48 -4.33
N VAL A 446 -20.01 -30.93 -3.56
CA VAL A 446 -21.29 -31.59 -3.25
C VAL A 446 -22.11 -31.70 -4.54
N SER A 447 -22.40 -32.90 -4.97
CA SER A 447 -23.08 -33.23 -6.23
C SER A 447 -24.32 -34.08 -5.98
N ALA A 448 -25.43 -33.76 -6.62
CA ALA A 448 -26.69 -34.49 -6.51
C ALA A 448 -26.98 -35.32 -7.77
N SER A 449 -27.13 -36.64 -7.60
CA SER A 449 -27.54 -37.57 -8.68
C SER A 449 -28.64 -38.50 -8.18
N GLY A 450 -29.79 -38.45 -8.81
CA GLY A 450 -30.98 -39.18 -8.34
C GLY A 450 -31.40 -38.73 -6.93
N SER A 451 -31.43 -39.67 -6.00
CA SER A 451 -31.76 -39.43 -4.58
C SER A 451 -30.53 -39.34 -3.66
N SER A 452 -29.34 -39.37 -4.18
CA SER A 452 -28.09 -39.43 -3.42
C SER A 452 -27.17 -38.21 -3.62
N VAL A 453 -26.37 -37.90 -2.60
CA VAL A 453 -25.28 -36.94 -2.64
C VAL A 453 -23.95 -37.68 -2.83
N SER A 454 -23.14 -37.20 -3.73
CA SER A 454 -21.76 -37.63 -3.93
C SER A 454 -20.82 -36.43 -3.85
N TYR A 455 -19.55 -36.71 -3.76
CA TYR A 455 -18.52 -35.68 -3.75
C TYR A 455 -17.63 -35.88 -4.98
N VAL A 456 -17.58 -34.85 -5.84
CA VAL A 456 -16.89 -34.91 -7.12
C VAL A 456 -15.74 -33.91 -7.19
N SER A 457 -14.72 -34.23 -7.97
CA SER A 457 -13.55 -33.35 -8.13
C SER A 457 -13.87 -32.12 -9.00
N ASN A 458 -14.84 -32.21 -9.91
CA ASN A 458 -15.26 -31.11 -10.79
C ASN A 458 -16.60 -30.53 -10.34
N GLY A 459 -16.62 -29.27 -9.91
CA GLY A 459 -17.81 -28.52 -9.53
C GLY A 459 -18.58 -27.86 -10.68
N ASP A 460 -18.19 -28.06 -11.94
CA ASP A 460 -18.81 -27.33 -13.06
C ASP A 460 -20.04 -28.01 -13.64
N SER A 461 -20.23 -29.28 -13.35
CA SER A 461 -21.42 -29.99 -13.75
C SER A 461 -22.68 -29.41 -13.09
N LYS A 462 -23.82 -29.51 -13.79
CA LYS A 462 -25.15 -29.14 -13.25
C LYS A 462 -25.46 -29.85 -11.93
N ALA A 463 -25.00 -31.09 -11.77
CA ALA A 463 -25.21 -31.91 -10.59
C ALA A 463 -24.49 -31.34 -9.34
N ALA A 464 -23.41 -30.57 -9.53
CA ALA A 464 -22.65 -29.94 -8.44
C ALA A 464 -23.10 -28.51 -8.13
N LYS A 465 -24.23 -28.06 -8.68
CA LYS A 465 -24.76 -26.72 -8.48
C LYS A 465 -26.03 -26.72 -7.66
N TRP A 466 -26.14 -25.70 -6.79
CA TRP A 466 -27.16 -25.63 -5.76
C TRP A 466 -27.76 -24.24 -5.66
N TYR A 467 -29.07 -24.13 -5.61
CA TYR A 467 -29.77 -22.90 -5.26
C TYR A 467 -29.86 -22.80 -3.76
N ILE A 468 -29.37 -21.69 -3.18
CA ILE A 468 -29.52 -21.40 -1.76
C ILE A 468 -30.49 -20.23 -1.62
N THR A 469 -31.57 -20.45 -0.90
CA THR A 469 -32.57 -19.42 -0.61
C THR A 469 -32.78 -19.32 0.90
N LYS A 470 -33.05 -18.11 1.40
CA LYS A 470 -33.32 -17.90 2.82
C LYS A 470 -34.70 -18.47 3.19
N SER A 471 -34.78 -19.18 4.32
CA SER A 471 -35.98 -19.76 4.85
C SER A 471 -36.06 -19.52 6.36
N GLY A 472 -36.63 -18.40 6.78
CA GLY A 472 -36.56 -17.90 8.18
C GLY A 472 -35.12 -17.58 8.59
N SER A 473 -34.67 -18.16 9.69
CA SER A 473 -33.27 -18.10 10.15
C SER A 473 -32.34 -19.11 9.45
N ASN A 474 -32.89 -20.04 8.69
CA ASN A 474 -32.19 -21.13 8.01
C ASN A 474 -32.14 -20.91 6.48
N TYR A 475 -31.63 -21.90 5.76
CA TYR A 475 -31.47 -21.83 4.31
C TYR A 475 -31.98 -23.14 3.66
N ALA A 476 -32.79 -23.01 2.60
CA ALA A 476 -33.14 -24.12 1.74
C ALA A 476 -32.04 -24.24 0.65
N VAL A 477 -31.42 -25.40 0.54
CA VAL A 477 -30.35 -25.73 -0.40
C VAL A 477 -30.87 -26.73 -1.41
N LYS A 478 -31.25 -26.25 -2.60
CA LYS A 478 -31.92 -27.02 -3.65
C LYS A 478 -30.97 -27.38 -4.77
N SER A 479 -30.90 -28.66 -5.14
CA SER A 479 -30.11 -29.11 -6.26
C SER A 479 -30.63 -28.54 -7.60
N ALA A 480 -29.75 -27.96 -8.38
CA ALA A 480 -30.07 -27.51 -9.75
C ALA A 480 -30.35 -28.68 -10.70
N ASN A 481 -29.88 -29.89 -10.38
CA ASN A 481 -29.99 -31.08 -11.23
C ASN A 481 -31.25 -31.92 -10.94
N THR A 482 -31.54 -32.19 -9.67
CA THR A 482 -32.56 -33.15 -9.25
C THR A 482 -33.82 -32.51 -8.69
N ASN A 483 -33.81 -31.21 -8.47
CA ASN A 483 -34.90 -30.48 -7.78
C ASN A 483 -35.13 -30.89 -6.32
N THR A 484 -34.23 -31.67 -5.75
CA THR A 484 -34.28 -32.13 -4.35
C THR A 484 -33.53 -31.16 -3.44
N TYR A 485 -33.82 -31.23 -2.15
CA TYR A 485 -33.21 -30.36 -1.13
C TYR A 485 -32.20 -31.11 -0.27
N LEU A 486 -31.08 -30.47 0.02
CA LEU A 486 -30.06 -31.00 0.92
C LEU A 486 -30.56 -30.90 2.36
N MET A 487 -30.54 -32.03 3.08
CA MET A 487 -30.91 -32.11 4.49
C MET A 487 -29.68 -31.91 5.41
N ALA A 488 -29.93 -31.62 6.69
CA ALA A 488 -28.88 -31.44 7.68
C ALA A 488 -27.98 -32.68 7.87
N ASN A 489 -28.50 -33.88 7.62
CA ASN A 489 -27.75 -35.14 7.66
C ASN A 489 -26.96 -35.44 6.36
N GLY A 490 -26.95 -34.53 5.38
CA GLY A 490 -26.27 -34.70 4.12
C GLY A 490 -27.01 -35.50 3.03
N ASN A 491 -28.25 -35.96 3.29
CA ASN A 491 -29.08 -36.66 2.32
C ASN A 491 -29.96 -35.71 1.50
N LEU A 492 -30.66 -36.21 0.51
CA LEU A 492 -31.59 -35.44 -0.31
C LEU A 492 -33.06 -35.72 0.10
N SER A 493 -33.91 -34.68 0.03
CA SER A 493 -35.35 -34.74 0.23
C SER A 493 -36.11 -34.19 -0.97
N SER A 494 -37.21 -34.79 -1.35
CA SER A 494 -38.14 -34.24 -2.37
C SER A 494 -38.99 -33.09 -1.82
N SER A 495 -39.13 -33.02 -0.48
CA SER A 495 -39.83 -31.93 0.20
C SER A 495 -38.88 -30.82 0.57
N THR A 496 -39.36 -29.58 0.56
CA THR A 496 -38.59 -28.41 0.98
C THR A 496 -38.09 -28.59 2.41
N THR A 497 -36.79 -28.62 2.60
CA THR A 497 -36.11 -28.67 3.90
C THR A 497 -35.17 -27.50 4.02
N ALA A 498 -34.98 -26.99 5.23
CA ALA A 498 -34.06 -25.91 5.52
C ALA A 498 -32.97 -26.39 6.49
N ILE A 499 -31.75 -26.00 6.24
CA ILE A 499 -30.59 -26.32 7.05
C ILE A 499 -29.94 -25.03 7.60
N THR A 500 -29.27 -25.17 8.72
CA THR A 500 -28.51 -24.08 9.31
C THR A 500 -27.20 -23.94 8.54
N ILE A 501 -26.90 -22.72 8.09
CA ILE A 501 -25.61 -22.34 7.45
C ILE A 501 -25.08 -21.15 8.25
N ASN A 502 -23.96 -21.33 8.93
CA ASN A 502 -23.33 -20.27 9.70
C ASN A 502 -22.05 -19.82 9.01
N SER A 503 -21.85 -18.51 8.92
CA SER A 503 -20.58 -17.99 8.43
C SER A 503 -19.44 -18.45 9.34
N ALA A 504 -18.41 -19.01 8.75
CA ALA A 504 -17.15 -19.31 9.41
C ALA A 504 -16.10 -18.20 9.23
N ALA A 505 -16.47 -17.12 8.54
CA ALA A 505 -15.58 -15.98 8.35
C ALA A 505 -15.10 -15.41 9.69
N GLY A 506 -13.79 -15.32 9.88
CA GLY A 506 -13.18 -14.88 11.13
C GLY A 506 -13.06 -15.94 12.23
N SER A 507 -13.74 -17.10 12.12
CA SER A 507 -13.59 -18.24 13.04
C SER A 507 -12.73 -19.38 12.47
N VAL A 508 -12.53 -19.43 11.15
CA VAL A 508 -11.71 -20.43 10.47
C VAL A 508 -10.53 -19.72 9.81
N THR A 509 -9.40 -19.75 10.49
CA THR A 509 -8.13 -19.17 10.03
C THR A 509 -7.14 -20.25 9.58
N ASN A 510 -7.53 -21.52 9.70
CA ASN A 510 -6.71 -22.66 9.36
C ASN A 510 -6.91 -23.02 7.87
N TYR A 511 -5.88 -22.88 7.08
CA TYR A 511 -5.88 -23.19 5.64
C TYR A 511 -6.20 -24.64 5.31
N ASP A 512 -5.83 -25.56 6.20
CA ASP A 512 -6.16 -26.99 6.08
C ASP A 512 -7.68 -27.26 6.09
N VAL A 513 -8.42 -26.37 6.71
CA VAL A 513 -9.90 -26.43 6.77
C VAL A 513 -10.52 -25.66 5.61
N CYS A 514 -9.87 -24.58 5.15
CA CYS A 514 -10.42 -23.67 4.14
C CYS A 514 -10.23 -24.16 2.71
N TYR A 515 -9.12 -24.87 2.43
CA TYR A 515 -8.72 -25.24 1.08
C TYR A 515 -8.37 -26.73 0.97
N ASP A 516 -8.55 -27.29 -0.25
CA ASP A 516 -7.98 -28.60 -0.56
C ASP A 516 -6.47 -28.50 -0.66
N ILE A 517 -5.78 -28.97 0.36
CA ILE A 517 -4.31 -29.05 0.41
C ILE A 517 -3.81 -30.49 0.42
N SER A 518 -4.59 -31.42 -0.17
CA SER A 518 -4.25 -32.84 -0.20
C SER A 518 -2.88 -33.13 -0.82
N ALA A 519 -2.45 -32.34 -1.81
CA ALA A 519 -1.13 -32.46 -2.39
C ALA A 519 -0.01 -32.23 -1.36
N MET A 520 -0.17 -31.27 -0.46
CA MET A 520 0.78 -30.97 0.62
C MET A 520 0.82 -32.10 1.68
N LYS A 521 -0.26 -32.87 1.80
CA LYS A 521 -0.36 -33.99 2.73
C LYS A 521 0.10 -35.33 2.15
N ASN A 522 0.48 -35.35 0.88
CA ASN A 522 0.86 -36.56 0.20
C ASN A 522 2.11 -37.15 0.84
N SER A 523 1.94 -38.28 1.54
CA SER A 523 3.02 -38.96 2.25
C SER A 523 4.15 -39.45 1.35
N SER A 524 3.88 -39.70 0.06
CA SER A 524 4.91 -40.07 -0.88
C SER A 524 5.90 -38.95 -1.19
N VAL A 525 5.42 -37.71 -1.30
CA VAL A 525 6.27 -36.51 -1.48
C VAL A 525 7.07 -36.22 -0.20
N ILE A 526 6.42 -36.29 0.96
CA ILE A 526 7.06 -36.01 2.24
C ILE A 526 8.04 -37.10 2.63
N ASN A 527 7.68 -38.36 2.49
CA ASN A 527 8.50 -39.50 2.92
C ASN A 527 9.69 -39.80 2.00
N THR A 528 9.65 -39.32 0.75
CA THR A 528 10.82 -39.46 -0.16
C THR A 528 11.88 -38.40 0.16
N ASN A 529 11.58 -37.37 0.94
CA ASN A 529 12.54 -36.36 1.33
C ASN A 529 12.89 -36.43 2.81
N ALA A 530 13.86 -37.28 3.14
CA ALA A 530 14.34 -37.44 4.51
C ALA A 530 14.87 -36.15 5.14
N GLN A 531 15.32 -35.18 4.34
CA GLN A 531 15.86 -33.92 4.82
C GLN A 531 14.73 -32.98 5.27
N VAL A 532 13.63 -32.95 4.54
CA VAL A 532 12.42 -32.18 4.95
C VAL A 532 11.91 -32.67 6.30
N VAL A 533 11.74 -34.00 6.44
CA VAL A 533 11.29 -34.63 7.68
C VAL A 533 12.25 -34.37 8.84
N LYS A 534 13.55 -34.45 8.58
CA LYS A 534 14.59 -34.16 9.57
C LYS A 534 14.54 -32.72 10.05
N ARG A 535 14.39 -31.76 9.12
CA ARG A 535 14.32 -30.34 9.48
C ARG A 535 13.05 -29.99 10.24
N LEU A 536 11.88 -30.48 9.82
CA LEU A 536 10.64 -30.31 10.56
C LEU A 536 10.74 -30.86 11.98
N GLY A 537 11.35 -32.08 12.14
CA GLY A 537 11.57 -32.69 13.45
C GLY A 537 12.55 -31.86 14.31
N ALA A 538 13.65 -31.39 13.76
CA ALA A 538 14.64 -30.58 14.47
C ALA A 538 14.04 -29.25 14.99
N LEU A 539 13.12 -28.65 14.24
CA LEU A 539 12.41 -27.42 14.61
C LEU A 539 11.12 -27.68 15.38
N ASN A 540 10.79 -28.92 15.67
CA ASN A 540 9.54 -29.34 16.32
C ASN A 540 8.29 -28.78 15.63
N LEU A 541 8.27 -28.77 14.29
CA LEU A 541 7.21 -28.25 13.46
C LEU A 541 6.37 -29.38 12.87
N THR A 542 5.07 -29.14 12.76
CA THR A 542 4.15 -30.00 12.02
C THR A 542 3.41 -29.15 10.99
N MET A 543 3.00 -29.75 9.87
CA MET A 543 2.20 -29.04 8.87
C MET A 543 0.98 -28.37 9.50
N SER A 544 0.25 -29.08 10.33
CA SER A 544 -0.93 -28.56 11.03
C SER A 544 -0.60 -27.34 11.91
N SER A 545 0.60 -27.31 12.50
CA SER A 545 1.04 -26.16 13.30
C SER A 545 1.33 -24.91 12.46
N LEU A 546 1.54 -25.07 11.16
CA LEU A 546 1.88 -23.99 10.23
C LEU A 546 0.66 -23.47 9.44
N MET A 547 -0.46 -24.23 9.41
CA MET A 547 -1.64 -23.93 8.61
C MET A 547 -2.64 -22.96 9.28
N ASP A 548 -2.33 -22.40 10.46
CA ASP A 548 -3.13 -21.37 11.14
C ASP A 548 -2.32 -20.07 11.39
N PRO A 549 -1.77 -19.45 10.32
CA PRO A 549 -0.83 -18.34 10.48
C PRO A 549 -1.50 -17.06 11.02
N ILE A 550 -2.76 -16.81 10.67
CA ILE A 550 -3.47 -15.58 11.05
C ILE A 550 -3.63 -15.48 12.56
N ASN A 551 -4.13 -16.55 13.20
CA ASN A 551 -4.25 -16.58 14.66
C ASN A 551 -2.89 -16.53 15.36
N LYS A 552 -1.91 -17.25 14.82
CA LYS A 552 -0.55 -17.28 15.39
C LYS A 552 0.14 -15.93 15.31
N GLN A 553 0.02 -15.24 14.17
CA GLN A 553 0.54 -13.86 14.03
C GLN A 553 -0.09 -12.92 15.06
N ALA A 554 -1.43 -12.99 15.22
CA ALA A 554 -2.14 -12.14 16.19
C ALA A 554 -1.69 -12.42 17.63
N GLN A 555 -1.55 -13.71 18.01
CA GLN A 555 -1.07 -14.11 19.32
C GLN A 555 0.39 -13.66 19.56
N LEU A 556 1.26 -13.86 18.58
CA LEU A 556 2.65 -13.44 18.65
C LEU A 556 2.77 -11.92 18.80
N LYS A 557 2.04 -11.15 17.99
CA LYS A 557 2.03 -9.69 18.10
C LYS A 557 1.58 -9.23 19.47
N LYS A 558 0.55 -9.87 20.02
CA LYS A 558 0.08 -9.60 21.38
C LYS A 558 1.16 -9.92 22.43
N SER A 559 1.86 -11.03 22.28
CA SER A 559 2.95 -11.44 23.18
C SER A 559 4.10 -10.42 23.16
N ILE A 560 4.58 -10.03 21.98
CA ILE A 560 5.67 -9.04 21.83
C ILE A 560 5.28 -7.70 22.46
N ASN A 561 4.08 -7.20 22.15
CA ASN A 561 3.59 -5.94 22.70
C ASN A 561 3.45 -6.00 24.24
N SER A 562 3.06 -7.16 24.78
CA SER A 562 3.01 -7.37 26.23
C SER A 562 4.39 -7.36 26.86
N ALA A 563 5.39 -7.99 26.23
CA ALA A 563 6.77 -8.02 26.72
C ALA A 563 7.37 -6.61 26.83
N VAL A 564 7.12 -5.76 25.82
CA VAL A 564 7.61 -4.36 25.84
C VAL A 564 6.69 -3.39 26.59
N SER A 565 5.57 -3.84 27.17
CA SER A 565 4.66 -2.96 27.94
C SER A 565 5.24 -2.48 29.26
N GLY A 566 6.23 -3.17 29.80
CA GLY A 566 6.93 -2.84 31.04
C GLY A 566 8.08 -1.83 30.89
N LEU A 567 8.23 -1.23 29.71
CA LEU A 567 9.26 -0.24 29.46
C LEU A 567 9.05 1.05 30.28
N PRO A 568 10.12 1.83 30.55
CA PRO A 568 10.02 3.10 31.27
C PRO A 568 8.97 4.05 30.67
N THR A 569 8.25 4.76 31.55
CA THR A 569 7.23 5.74 31.16
C THR A 569 7.50 7.14 31.70
N GLN A 570 8.33 7.26 32.74
CA GLN A 570 8.70 8.55 33.31
C GLN A 570 9.84 9.17 32.51
N THR A 571 9.71 10.42 32.15
CA THR A 571 10.71 11.16 31.36
C THR A 571 11.54 12.07 32.24
N VAL A 572 12.83 12.18 31.92
CA VAL A 572 13.77 13.18 32.45
C VAL A 572 14.51 13.84 31.31
N ASP A 573 14.59 15.16 31.33
CA ASP A 573 15.25 15.95 30.30
C ASP A 573 16.76 15.97 30.47
N TYR A 574 17.52 15.72 29.42
CA TYR A 574 18.96 15.85 29.38
C TYR A 574 19.37 17.26 28.98
N ASN A 575 19.82 18.05 30.00
CA ASN A 575 20.32 19.41 29.82
C ASN A 575 21.85 19.52 30.02
N GLY A 576 22.55 18.36 30.10
CA GLY A 576 24.01 18.31 30.29
C GLY A 576 24.81 18.84 29.10
N THR A 577 26.11 18.60 29.08
CA THR A 577 26.98 18.98 27.95
C THR A 577 26.59 18.17 26.69
N ASN A 578 26.80 18.74 25.50
CA ASN A 578 26.41 18.10 24.21
C ASN A 578 27.43 17.04 23.76
N ASN A 579 28.01 16.26 24.66
CA ASN A 579 28.90 15.15 24.31
C ASN A 579 28.41 13.79 24.82
N VAL A 580 28.90 12.74 24.19
CA VAL A 580 28.48 11.36 24.46
C VAL A 580 28.84 10.90 25.88
N ASP A 581 30.00 11.24 26.40
CA ASP A 581 30.41 10.75 27.71
C ASP A 581 29.49 11.26 28.84
N SER A 582 29.14 12.55 28.79
CA SER A 582 28.17 13.13 29.70
C SER A 582 26.76 12.54 29.53
N LEU A 583 26.36 12.25 28.29
CA LEU A 583 25.09 11.60 28.02
C LEU A 583 25.09 10.16 28.55
N ASN A 584 26.15 9.38 28.35
CA ASN A 584 26.28 8.02 28.86
C ASN A 584 26.23 7.97 30.38
N ALA A 585 26.94 8.90 31.05
CA ALA A 585 26.88 9.02 32.51
C ALA A 585 25.46 9.36 32.99
N PHE A 586 24.74 10.23 32.26
CA PHE A 586 23.38 10.61 32.60
C PHE A 586 22.39 9.47 32.38
N LEU A 587 22.54 8.72 31.30
CA LEU A 587 21.71 7.51 30.99
C LEU A 587 21.88 6.49 32.15
N LEU A 588 23.08 6.21 32.54
CA LEU A 588 23.39 5.29 33.65
C LEU A 588 22.80 5.76 35.00
N ALA A 589 22.86 7.05 35.28
CA ALA A 589 22.30 7.63 36.51
C ALA A 589 20.76 7.71 36.51
N ASN A 590 20.11 7.54 35.37
CA ASN A 590 18.67 7.66 35.21
C ASN A 590 18.02 6.37 34.67
N THR A 591 18.54 5.21 35.06
CA THR A 591 17.89 3.94 34.79
C THR A 591 16.46 3.91 35.33
N GLY A 592 15.55 3.27 34.65
CA GLY A 592 14.11 3.29 34.93
C GLY A 592 13.34 4.46 34.29
N LYS A 593 14.00 5.29 33.48
CA LYS A 593 13.39 6.47 32.87
C LYS A 593 13.61 6.55 31.37
N ILE A 594 12.81 7.40 30.73
CA ILE A 594 13.05 7.92 29.38
C ILE A 594 13.95 9.15 29.52
N VAL A 595 15.14 9.09 28.97
CA VAL A 595 16.08 10.23 28.92
C VAL A 595 15.85 10.97 27.61
N ARG A 596 15.32 12.18 27.68
CA ARG A 596 14.96 13.00 26.53
C ARG A 596 16.01 14.05 26.21
N LEU A 597 16.52 14.05 25.00
CA LEU A 597 17.47 15.07 24.55
C LEU A 597 16.80 16.44 24.40
N GLN A 598 17.51 17.49 24.73
CA GLN A 598 17.08 18.89 24.54
C GLN A 598 17.99 19.63 23.53
N LYS A 599 18.95 18.93 22.95
CA LYS A 599 19.88 19.44 21.95
C LYS A 599 20.54 18.31 21.18
N ASN A 600 21.18 18.64 20.05
CA ASN A 600 22.05 17.71 19.32
C ASN A 600 23.21 17.26 20.16
N ILE A 601 23.68 16.03 19.99
CA ILE A 601 24.82 15.47 20.71
C ILE A 601 26.00 15.36 19.75
N GLU A 602 27.14 15.93 20.15
CA GLU A 602 28.39 15.77 19.41
C GLU A 602 29.01 14.41 19.69
N VAL A 603 29.33 13.71 18.60
CA VAL A 603 29.97 12.39 18.59
C VAL A 603 31.32 12.48 17.92
N TYR A 604 32.29 11.72 18.40
CA TYR A 604 33.61 11.53 17.80
C TYR A 604 34.32 10.35 18.43
N LYS A 605 35.17 9.71 17.66
CA LYS A 605 36.07 8.63 18.09
C LYS A 605 37.50 9.14 18.09
N ASP A 606 38.24 8.86 19.18
CA ASP A 606 39.69 9.04 19.27
C ASP A 606 40.29 7.92 20.15
N SER A 607 41.59 8.06 20.58
CA SER A 607 42.25 7.05 21.40
C SER A 607 41.65 6.92 22.81
N SER A 608 40.87 7.88 23.26
CA SER A 608 40.32 7.97 24.63
C SER A 608 38.80 7.87 24.66
N HIS A 609 38.14 8.10 23.54
CA HIS A 609 36.69 8.16 23.45
C HIS A 609 36.17 7.24 22.33
N SER A 610 35.23 6.36 22.63
CA SER A 610 34.55 5.51 21.63
C SER A 610 33.57 6.33 20.81
N GLY A 611 32.96 7.35 21.37
CA GLY A 611 31.89 8.15 20.77
C GLY A 611 30.56 7.42 20.66
N ILE A 612 30.43 6.24 21.28
CA ILE A 612 29.28 5.35 21.20
C ILE A 612 28.31 5.64 22.33
N ILE A 613 27.01 5.66 22.04
CA ILE A 613 25.98 5.79 23.09
C ILE A 613 25.60 4.39 23.57
N TYR A 614 25.75 4.15 24.86
CA TYR A 614 25.41 2.89 25.54
C TYR A 614 24.06 3.05 26.27
N ILE A 615 23.05 2.27 25.83
CA ILE A 615 21.74 2.28 26.48
C ILE A 615 21.69 1.21 27.56
N PRO A 616 21.65 1.60 28.85
CA PRO A 616 21.57 0.63 29.94
C PRO A 616 20.20 0.01 30.08
N SER A 617 20.09 -1.12 30.74
CA SER A 617 18.81 -1.79 31.04
C SER A 617 17.83 -0.85 31.73
N ASN A 618 16.55 -1.04 31.44
CA ASN A 618 15.45 -0.22 31.93
C ASN A 618 15.57 1.28 31.57
N THR A 619 16.13 1.59 30.38
CA THR A 619 16.34 2.99 29.97
C THR A 619 15.95 3.15 28.49
N ILE A 620 15.26 4.24 28.18
CA ILE A 620 14.98 4.64 26.80
C ILE A 620 15.68 5.97 26.52
N LEU A 621 16.42 6.06 25.43
CA LEU A 621 16.89 7.33 24.89
C LEU A 621 15.82 7.89 23.94
N ASP A 622 15.22 9.03 24.31
CA ASP A 622 14.35 9.81 23.43
C ASP A 622 15.17 10.93 22.79
N GLY A 623 15.47 10.78 21.51
CA GLY A 623 16.16 11.78 20.71
C GLY A 623 15.39 13.09 20.57
N ASN A 624 14.05 13.08 20.79
CA ASN A 624 13.17 14.25 20.68
C ASN A 624 13.36 15.03 19.36
N GLY A 625 13.71 14.30 18.29
CA GLY A 625 14.01 14.86 16.96
C GLY A 625 15.40 15.48 16.81
N HIS A 626 16.23 15.46 17.84
CA HIS A 626 17.63 15.89 17.79
C HIS A 626 18.51 14.87 17.08
N GLU A 627 19.68 15.34 16.62
CA GLU A 627 20.60 14.60 15.77
C GLU A 627 21.95 14.37 16.47
N LEU A 628 22.58 13.24 16.13
CA LEU A 628 23.98 12.99 16.43
C LEU A 628 24.83 13.68 15.37
N VAL A 629 25.65 14.66 15.79
CA VAL A 629 26.46 15.49 14.90
C VAL A 629 27.94 15.24 15.12
N LEU A 630 28.74 15.19 14.05
CA LEU A 630 30.17 14.99 14.18
C LEU A 630 30.82 16.23 14.76
N LYS A 631 31.62 16.07 15.83
CA LYS A 631 32.47 17.11 16.36
C LYS A 631 33.47 17.59 15.30
N SER A 632 33.69 18.88 15.20
CA SER A 632 34.62 19.47 14.21
C SER A 632 36.02 18.84 14.31
N GLY A 633 36.51 18.26 13.23
CA GLY A 633 37.77 17.54 13.14
C GLY A 633 37.78 16.14 13.78
N GLY A 634 36.65 15.65 14.26
CA GLY A 634 36.52 14.32 14.82
C GLY A 634 36.37 13.22 13.76
N THR A 635 36.59 11.98 14.18
CA THR A 635 36.32 10.78 13.35
C THR A 635 34.96 10.20 13.75
N VAL A 636 34.19 9.74 12.76
CA VAL A 636 32.89 9.09 13.00
C VAL A 636 33.11 7.80 13.81
N PRO A 637 32.36 7.57 14.90
CA PRO A 637 32.40 6.32 15.65
C PRO A 637 31.99 5.11 14.79
N ASP A 638 32.37 3.91 15.23
CA ASP A 638 31.98 2.69 14.52
C ASP A 638 30.47 2.42 14.63
N GLU A 639 29.90 2.65 15.83
CA GLU A 639 28.49 2.47 16.16
C GLU A 639 27.90 3.81 16.67
N ALA A 640 26.62 4.06 16.39
CA ALA A 640 25.95 5.20 17.00
C ALA A 640 25.39 4.85 18.39
N VAL A 641 24.57 3.80 18.47
CA VAL A 641 23.89 3.34 19.68
C VAL A 641 24.08 1.83 19.83
N VAL A 642 24.43 1.39 21.02
CA VAL A 642 24.51 -0.03 21.34
C VAL A 642 23.67 -0.38 22.57
N MET A 643 23.07 -1.57 22.57
CA MET A 643 22.24 -2.10 23.65
C MET A 643 22.93 -3.30 24.32
N TYR A 644 24.20 -3.11 24.58
CA TYR A 644 25.04 -4.04 25.35
C TYR A 644 26.15 -3.26 26.05
N LEU A 645 26.74 -3.86 27.07
CA LEU A 645 27.97 -3.38 27.69
C LEU A 645 29.06 -4.42 27.46
N TRP A 646 30.31 -3.97 27.44
CA TRP A 646 31.47 -4.87 27.35
C TRP A 646 32.10 -5.10 28.71
N ASP A 647 32.11 -6.36 29.14
CA ASP A 647 32.85 -6.79 30.33
C ASP A 647 34.29 -7.11 29.94
N SER A 648 35.17 -6.15 30.20
CA SER A 648 36.59 -6.29 29.87
C SER A 648 37.33 -7.33 30.75
N ALA A 649 36.80 -7.64 31.92
CA ALA A 649 37.40 -8.64 32.82
C ALA A 649 37.11 -10.08 32.31
N ASN A 650 35.93 -10.33 31.84
CA ASN A 650 35.51 -11.63 31.36
C ASN A 650 35.55 -11.75 29.83
N GLN A 651 35.91 -10.69 29.10
CA GLN A 651 35.93 -10.62 27.62
C GLN A 651 34.60 -11.04 27.04
N THR A 652 33.50 -10.57 27.57
CA THR A 652 32.15 -10.97 27.16
C THR A 652 31.18 -9.78 27.07
N VAL A 653 30.10 -9.97 26.39
CA VAL A 653 29.00 -9.00 26.27
C VAL A 653 28.04 -9.16 27.46
N ILE A 654 27.61 -8.02 28.01
CA ILE A 654 26.50 -7.95 28.98
C ILE A 654 25.28 -7.42 28.24
N PRO A 655 24.34 -8.29 27.84
CA PRO A 655 23.13 -7.86 27.13
C PRO A 655 22.25 -6.96 28.00
N GLN A 656 21.60 -5.98 27.37
CA GLN A 656 20.70 -5.06 28.06
C GLN A 656 19.22 -5.48 27.86
N LYS A 657 18.36 -5.05 28.80
CA LYS A 657 16.93 -5.42 28.80
C LYS A 657 16.04 -4.21 29.05
N ASN A 658 14.80 -4.27 28.57
CA ASN A 658 13.79 -3.24 28.77
C ASN A 658 14.33 -1.85 28.36
N CYS A 659 14.91 -1.75 27.20
CA CYS A 659 15.60 -0.53 26.78
C CYS A 659 15.19 -0.13 25.34
N GLY A 660 15.64 1.02 24.88
CA GLY A 660 15.31 1.45 23.52
C GLY A 660 15.86 2.80 23.11
N VAL A 661 15.64 3.11 21.84
CA VAL A 661 15.93 4.42 21.25
C VAL A 661 14.75 4.87 20.43
N ILE A 662 14.29 6.08 20.67
CA ILE A 662 13.14 6.65 19.98
C ILE A 662 13.43 8.08 19.52
N ASN A 663 12.79 8.50 18.42
CA ASN A 663 12.80 9.87 17.90
C ASN A 663 14.21 10.46 17.66
N LEU A 664 15.22 9.62 17.45
CA LEU A 664 16.61 10.04 17.21
C LEU A 664 16.88 10.19 15.72
N LYS A 665 17.75 11.14 15.36
CA LYS A 665 18.28 11.27 14.00
C LYS A 665 19.76 10.96 13.94
N THR A 666 20.18 10.22 12.91
CA THR A 666 21.58 10.03 12.54
C THR A 666 21.74 10.24 11.03
N SER A 667 22.78 10.93 10.63
CA SER A 667 23.13 11.13 9.22
C SER A 667 24.60 10.82 8.95
N LEU A 668 25.33 10.41 9.95
CA LEU A 668 26.75 10.05 9.86
C LEU A 668 26.91 8.61 9.36
N ALA A 669 28.02 8.36 8.70
CA ALA A 669 28.33 7.05 8.13
C ALA A 669 28.91 6.09 9.20
N TYR A 670 28.09 5.72 10.19
CA TYR A 670 28.42 4.66 11.15
C TYR A 670 28.53 3.29 10.44
N ASN A 671 29.25 2.33 11.05
CA ASN A 671 29.11 0.95 10.61
C ASN A 671 27.67 0.48 10.87
N ASN A 672 27.17 0.67 12.10
CA ASN A 672 25.77 0.45 12.43
C ASN A 672 25.18 1.63 13.23
N ASP A 673 23.91 2.00 12.96
CA ASP A 673 23.24 3.01 13.77
C ASP A 673 22.77 2.43 15.12
N VAL A 674 22.22 1.20 15.12
CA VAL A 674 21.81 0.50 16.35
C VAL A 674 22.29 -0.94 16.31
N ASN A 675 23.02 -1.36 17.31
CA ASN A 675 23.52 -2.73 17.44
C ASN A 675 22.97 -3.42 18.69
N LEU A 676 22.35 -4.60 18.49
CA LEU A 676 21.66 -5.40 19.50
C LEU A 676 22.41 -6.73 19.74
N TRP A 677 23.32 -6.78 20.69
CA TRP A 677 23.95 -8.03 21.09
C TRP A 677 23.27 -8.64 22.33
N GLY A 678 22.29 -9.52 22.06
CA GLY A 678 21.55 -10.23 23.10
C GLY A 678 20.51 -9.40 23.86
N ALA A 679 20.17 -8.22 23.34
CA ALA A 679 19.20 -7.34 24.01
C ALA A 679 17.80 -7.95 23.99
N ASP A 680 17.03 -7.77 25.07
CA ASP A 680 15.68 -8.29 25.24
C ASP A 680 14.68 -7.19 25.66
N ASN A 681 13.44 -7.29 25.19
CA ASN A 681 12.38 -6.28 25.39
C ASN A 681 12.83 -4.89 24.92
N VAL A 682 13.08 -4.74 23.64
CA VAL A 682 13.68 -3.54 23.03
C VAL A 682 12.68 -2.79 22.16
N VAL A 683 12.74 -1.44 22.21
CA VAL A 683 12.01 -0.59 21.24
C VAL A 683 12.97 0.31 20.47
N ILE A 684 12.85 0.32 19.13
CA ILE A 684 13.53 1.21 18.20
C ILE A 684 12.44 1.87 17.38
N LYS A 685 12.05 3.11 17.74
CA LYS A 685 10.82 3.69 17.22
C LYS A 685 10.96 5.13 16.76
N ASN A 686 10.36 5.44 15.60
CA ASN A 686 10.28 6.79 15.03
C ASN A 686 11.64 7.45 14.80
N ASN A 687 12.71 6.69 14.63
CA ASN A 687 14.03 7.22 14.35
C ASN A 687 14.19 7.52 12.84
N THR A 688 15.17 8.38 12.53
CA THR A 688 15.63 8.60 11.16
C THR A 688 17.10 8.26 11.08
N PHE A 689 17.43 7.19 10.37
CA PHE A 689 18.76 6.67 10.16
C PHE A 689 19.16 6.85 8.69
N SER A 690 20.33 7.45 8.47
CA SER A 690 20.79 7.70 7.10
C SER A 690 22.28 7.40 6.97
N ASN A 691 22.68 6.85 5.82
CA ASN A 691 24.06 6.64 5.41
C ASN A 691 24.87 5.61 6.22
N ALA A 692 24.24 4.71 6.98
CA ALA A 692 24.96 3.61 7.64
C ALA A 692 25.80 2.80 6.62
N LYS A 693 27.02 2.42 6.96
CA LYS A 693 27.93 1.71 6.07
C LYS A 693 27.63 0.22 5.99
N MET A 694 27.20 -0.38 7.09
CA MET A 694 26.86 -1.81 7.17
C MET A 694 25.35 -1.99 7.38
N CYS A 695 24.86 -1.74 8.59
CA CYS A 695 23.45 -1.89 8.91
C CYS A 695 22.92 -0.71 9.70
N ALA A 696 21.68 -0.28 9.43
CA ALA A 696 21.10 0.73 10.32
C ALA A 696 20.65 0.10 11.65
N VAL A 697 19.99 -1.06 11.62
CA VAL A 697 19.66 -1.84 12.82
C VAL A 697 20.18 -3.25 12.63
N VAL A 698 20.98 -3.77 13.56
CA VAL A 698 21.55 -5.11 13.45
C VAL A 698 21.44 -5.89 14.76
N ALA A 699 21.07 -7.17 14.64
CA ALA A 699 21.29 -8.19 15.64
C ALA A 699 22.15 -9.31 15.04
N SER A 700 23.31 -9.59 15.65
CA SER A 700 24.23 -10.60 15.13
C SER A 700 24.05 -11.95 15.86
N ASN A 701 24.40 -13.02 15.15
CA ASN A 701 24.20 -14.40 15.61
C ASN A 701 25.00 -14.85 16.85
N ASP A 702 25.88 -14.03 17.35
CA ASP A 702 26.69 -14.38 18.54
C ASP A 702 25.87 -14.32 19.85
N TYR A 703 24.84 -13.49 19.88
CA TYR A 703 23.98 -13.27 21.06
C TYR A 703 22.52 -13.09 20.65
N VAL A 704 21.64 -13.96 21.15
CA VAL A 704 20.21 -13.96 20.79
C VAL A 704 19.46 -12.78 21.39
N SER A 705 18.82 -11.99 20.54
CA SER A 705 17.93 -10.90 20.94
C SER A 705 16.46 -11.30 20.73
N THR A 706 15.62 -11.00 21.72
CA THR A 706 14.20 -11.38 21.72
C THR A 706 13.29 -10.20 22.06
N ASN A 707 12.02 -10.28 21.70
CA ASN A 707 11.01 -9.24 21.98
C ASN A 707 11.44 -7.85 21.52
N VAL A 708 11.83 -7.73 20.26
CA VAL A 708 12.33 -6.46 19.67
C VAL A 708 11.26 -5.83 18.80
N VAL A 709 10.96 -4.56 19.02
CA VAL A 709 10.03 -3.76 18.22
C VAL A 709 10.79 -2.70 17.43
N VAL A 710 10.81 -2.81 16.11
CA VAL A 710 11.37 -1.82 15.16
C VAL A 710 10.20 -1.19 14.41
N SER A 711 9.78 0.01 14.79
CA SER A 711 8.52 0.56 14.33
C SER A 711 8.58 2.05 13.95
N GLY A 712 7.99 2.40 12.80
CA GLY A 712 7.85 3.80 12.38
C GLY A 712 9.17 4.50 12.03
N ASN A 713 10.25 3.77 11.81
CA ASN A 713 11.55 4.36 11.49
C ASN A 713 11.66 4.69 10.01
N LYS A 714 12.52 5.66 9.70
CA LYS A 714 12.92 6.00 8.34
C LYS A 714 14.38 5.63 8.15
N PHE A 715 14.65 4.78 7.18
CA PHE A 715 15.99 4.36 6.77
C PHE A 715 16.28 4.89 5.37
N ASN A 716 17.40 5.54 5.19
CA ASN A 716 17.77 6.11 3.89
C ASN A 716 19.23 5.91 3.56
N ALA A 717 19.52 5.49 2.34
CA ALA A 717 20.86 5.37 1.78
C ALA A 717 21.82 4.48 2.60
N THR A 718 21.31 3.45 3.27
CA THR A 718 22.13 2.44 3.96
C THR A 718 22.98 1.70 2.93
N SER A 719 24.30 1.62 3.15
CA SER A 719 25.22 0.95 2.21
C SER A 719 25.24 -0.56 2.38
N GLY A 720 24.85 -1.08 3.55
CA GLY A 720 24.50 -2.49 3.78
C GLY A 720 22.99 -2.65 3.98
N ASP A 721 22.57 -3.60 4.83
CA ASP A 721 21.16 -3.89 5.05
C ASP A 721 20.55 -2.88 6.06
N SER A 722 19.36 -2.36 5.77
CA SER A 722 18.76 -1.38 6.69
C SER A 722 18.31 -2.01 8.00
N VAL A 723 17.74 -3.22 7.95
CA VAL A 723 17.44 -4.03 9.14
C VAL A 723 17.99 -5.42 8.93
N ALA A 724 18.89 -5.87 9.79
CA ALA A 724 19.55 -7.16 9.71
C ALA A 724 19.34 -7.97 10.99
N VAL A 725 18.75 -9.17 10.83
CA VAL A 725 18.50 -10.14 11.89
C VAL A 725 19.26 -11.41 11.55
N TYR A 726 20.45 -11.57 12.13
CA TYR A 726 21.35 -12.70 11.83
C TYR A 726 21.41 -13.68 12.99
N GLY A 727 21.01 -14.92 12.78
CA GLY A 727 21.07 -16.00 13.77
C GLY A 727 19.72 -16.41 14.35
N ASP A 728 19.72 -17.04 15.52
CA ASP A 728 18.56 -17.67 16.15
C ASP A 728 17.72 -16.66 16.96
N HIS A 729 17.40 -15.54 16.36
CA HIS A 729 16.58 -14.50 16.98
C HIS A 729 15.09 -14.80 16.88
N SER A 730 14.30 -14.33 17.86
CA SER A 730 12.87 -14.58 17.86
C SER A 730 12.04 -13.46 18.47
N SER A 731 10.73 -13.47 18.18
CA SER A 731 9.76 -12.52 18.73
C SER A 731 10.09 -11.06 18.33
N TRP A 732 10.33 -10.83 17.05
CA TRP A 732 10.54 -9.49 16.50
C TRP A 732 9.28 -8.96 15.83
N LEU A 733 9.00 -7.67 16.03
CA LEU A 733 7.96 -6.92 15.35
C LEU A 733 8.60 -5.75 14.57
N ILE A 734 8.70 -5.89 13.27
CA ILE A 734 9.26 -4.89 12.35
C ILE A 734 8.08 -4.30 11.57
N GLU A 735 7.60 -3.13 11.98
CA GLU A 735 6.36 -2.61 11.40
C GLU A 735 6.39 -1.12 11.05
N ASN A 736 5.66 -0.76 9.99
CA ASN A 736 5.42 0.63 9.58
C ASN A 736 6.72 1.43 9.35
N ASN A 737 7.79 0.77 8.94
CA ASN A 737 9.04 1.44 8.61
C ASN A 737 9.06 1.84 7.14
N THR A 738 9.80 2.89 6.82
CA THR A 738 10.08 3.32 5.45
C THR A 738 11.57 3.16 5.17
N ILE A 739 11.91 2.35 4.17
CA ILE A 739 13.28 2.11 3.72
C ILE A 739 13.42 2.62 2.29
N THR A 740 14.40 3.49 2.06
CA THR A 740 14.65 4.08 0.75
C THR A 740 16.13 4.07 0.39
N ASN A 741 16.42 3.90 -0.90
CA ASN A 741 17.79 4.01 -1.44
C ASN A 741 18.80 3.06 -0.77
N CYS A 742 18.38 1.87 -0.38
CA CYS A 742 19.26 0.85 0.20
C CYS A 742 20.25 0.36 -0.87
N LYS A 743 21.54 0.24 -0.48
CA LYS A 743 22.62 -0.27 -1.35
C LYS A 743 23.16 -1.60 -0.87
N GLY A 744 22.56 -2.18 0.16
CA GLY A 744 22.92 -3.47 0.71
C GLY A 744 22.48 -4.64 -0.15
N ARG A 745 22.79 -5.83 0.32
CA ARG A 745 22.31 -7.08 -0.28
C ARG A 745 20.80 -7.19 -0.18
N ALA A 746 20.20 -6.68 0.92
CA ALA A 746 18.76 -6.54 1.04
C ALA A 746 18.40 -5.28 1.83
N ALA A 747 17.20 -4.75 1.64
CA ALA A 747 16.70 -3.69 2.52
C ALA A 747 16.41 -4.25 3.92
N MET A 748 15.84 -5.46 3.99
CA MET A 748 15.69 -6.23 5.22
C MET A 748 16.28 -7.63 5.01
N MET A 749 17.23 -8.02 5.85
CA MET A 749 17.83 -9.34 5.86
C MET A 749 17.42 -10.09 7.14
N ILE A 750 16.76 -11.22 6.99
CA ILE A 750 16.37 -12.12 8.08
C ILE A 750 17.02 -13.48 7.82
N SER A 751 18.15 -13.74 8.40
CA SER A 751 19.02 -14.84 7.98
C SER A 751 19.53 -15.69 9.14
N ALA A 752 19.50 -17.00 8.98
CA ALA A 752 20.14 -17.94 9.89
C ALA A 752 21.68 -17.78 9.92
N PHE A 753 22.25 -17.02 8.99
CA PHE A 753 23.71 -16.90 8.80
C PHE A 753 24.17 -15.45 8.77
N LYS A 754 25.29 -15.21 9.43
CA LYS A 754 26.11 -14.04 9.23
C LYS A 754 26.96 -14.25 7.96
N ASN A 755 26.99 -13.26 7.09
CA ASN A 755 27.85 -13.22 5.88
C ASN A 755 27.45 -14.11 4.70
N GLY A 756 26.19 -14.52 4.58
CA GLY A 756 25.69 -15.18 3.35
C GLY A 756 26.42 -16.49 2.99
N VAL A 757 26.97 -17.19 3.98
CA VAL A 757 27.55 -18.51 3.76
C VAL A 757 26.43 -19.50 3.56
N HIS A 758 26.35 -20.09 2.37
CA HIS A 758 25.42 -21.16 2.06
C HIS A 758 25.72 -22.41 2.91
N VAL A 759 24.74 -22.83 3.72
CA VAL A 759 24.81 -24.05 4.52
C VAL A 759 23.78 -25.03 3.98
N LYS A 760 24.13 -26.32 4.00
CA LYS A 760 23.17 -27.37 3.61
C LYS A 760 21.87 -27.21 4.42
N VAL A 761 20.74 -27.11 3.73
CA VAL A 761 19.41 -27.00 4.38
C VAL A 761 19.19 -28.08 5.43
N ALA A 762 19.69 -29.31 5.17
CA ALA A 762 19.61 -30.42 6.09
C ALA A 762 20.42 -30.26 7.40
N THR A 763 21.40 -29.37 7.42
CA THR A 763 22.22 -29.10 8.61
C THR A 763 21.72 -27.92 9.42
N LEU A 764 20.76 -27.16 8.89
CA LEU A 764 20.13 -26.07 9.58
C LEU A 764 19.20 -26.56 10.69
N THR A 765 19.60 -26.44 11.93
CA THR A 765 18.81 -26.82 13.11
C THR A 765 18.18 -25.65 13.82
N THR A 766 18.61 -24.42 13.52
CA THR A 766 18.15 -23.17 14.10
C THR A 766 17.99 -22.09 13.03
N GLY A 767 17.49 -20.92 13.38
CA GLY A 767 17.35 -19.75 12.53
C GLY A 767 16.36 -18.75 13.06
N PRO A 768 16.25 -17.57 12.44
CA PRO A 768 15.30 -16.56 12.88
C PRO A 768 13.86 -17.09 12.79
N HIS A 769 13.08 -16.87 13.83
CA HIS A 769 11.70 -17.38 13.90
C HIS A 769 10.78 -16.49 14.71
N ASP A 770 9.48 -16.66 14.52
CA ASP A 770 8.48 -15.84 15.16
C ASP A 770 8.72 -14.34 14.92
N ILE A 771 8.99 -14.00 13.67
CA ILE A 771 9.25 -12.62 13.25
C ILE A 771 8.03 -12.10 12.49
N ILE A 772 7.56 -10.91 12.85
CA ILE A 772 6.50 -10.20 12.15
C ILE A 772 7.11 -9.01 11.39
N VAL A 773 6.97 -9.01 10.06
CA VAL A 773 7.31 -7.88 9.18
C VAL A 773 6.00 -7.36 8.61
N ASN A 774 5.51 -6.21 9.08
CA ASN A 774 4.16 -5.77 8.77
C ASN A 774 4.07 -4.28 8.38
N GLY A 775 3.40 -4.00 7.26
CA GLY A 775 3.09 -2.61 6.88
C GLY A 775 4.30 -1.75 6.54
N ASN A 776 5.43 -2.34 6.17
CA ASN A 776 6.63 -1.58 5.80
C ASN A 776 6.58 -1.15 4.33
N THR A 777 7.20 -0.02 4.04
CA THR A 777 7.43 0.45 2.67
C THR A 777 8.91 0.36 2.35
N ILE A 778 9.26 -0.43 1.33
CA ILE A 778 10.62 -0.62 0.83
C ILE A 778 10.66 -0.12 -0.62
N ASN A 779 11.53 0.83 -0.91
CA ASN A 779 11.61 1.40 -2.23
C ASN A 779 13.06 1.73 -2.62
N ASN A 780 13.43 1.37 -3.84
CA ASN A 780 14.72 1.69 -4.44
C ASN A 780 15.91 0.98 -3.75
N CYS A 781 15.92 -0.36 -3.81
CA CYS A 781 17.08 -1.17 -3.44
C CYS A 781 18.01 -1.28 -4.64
N THR A 782 19.08 -0.48 -4.64
CA THR A 782 19.88 -0.24 -5.86
C THR A 782 20.87 -1.36 -6.17
N GLU A 783 21.14 -2.26 -5.22
CA GLU A 783 22.11 -3.35 -5.40
C GLU A 783 21.56 -4.74 -5.09
N GLY A 784 20.45 -4.86 -4.35
CA GLY A 784 19.95 -6.12 -3.85
C GLY A 784 18.44 -6.28 -3.82
N GLU A 785 18.00 -7.18 -2.95
CA GLU A 785 16.59 -7.54 -2.72
C GLU A 785 15.88 -6.54 -1.80
N GLY A 786 14.55 -6.58 -1.85
CA GLY A 786 13.74 -5.82 -0.88
C GLY A 786 13.71 -6.51 0.49
N LEU A 787 13.29 -7.75 0.54
CA LEU A 787 13.24 -8.59 1.73
C LEU A 787 13.88 -9.94 1.43
N TYR A 788 14.94 -10.28 2.14
CA TYR A 788 15.66 -11.53 1.97
C TYR A 788 15.64 -12.36 3.24
N CYS A 789 15.10 -13.56 3.15
CA CYS A 789 14.98 -14.51 4.25
C CYS A 789 15.78 -15.76 3.95
N ILE A 790 16.62 -16.19 4.89
CA ILE A 790 17.43 -17.42 4.78
C ILE A 790 17.19 -18.29 6.01
N GLY A 791 16.68 -19.48 5.83
CA GLY A 791 16.45 -20.42 6.92
C GLY A 791 15.47 -19.91 8.00
N THR A 792 14.70 -18.90 7.67
CA THR A 792 13.68 -18.33 8.54
C THR A 792 12.48 -19.26 8.66
N TYR A 793 11.94 -19.43 9.86
CA TYR A 793 10.77 -20.28 10.03
C TYR A 793 9.68 -19.67 10.90
N ARG A 794 8.44 -20.11 10.70
CA ARG A 794 7.25 -19.68 11.48
C ARG A 794 7.18 -18.16 11.64
N SER A 795 7.30 -17.43 10.54
CA SER A 795 7.36 -15.97 10.52
C SER A 795 6.29 -15.38 9.60
N TYR A 796 5.93 -14.11 9.82
CA TYR A 796 4.75 -13.50 9.23
C TYR A 796 5.11 -12.18 8.58
N MET A 797 4.89 -12.06 7.27
CA MET A 797 5.25 -10.91 6.46
C MET A 797 4.00 -10.39 5.75
N THR A 798 3.38 -9.36 6.32
CA THR A 798 2.03 -8.97 5.91
C THR A 798 1.90 -7.48 5.62
N GLY A 799 1.16 -7.14 4.56
CA GLY A 799 0.81 -5.75 4.25
C GLY A 799 1.98 -4.84 3.88
N ASN A 800 3.10 -5.38 3.41
CA ASN A 800 4.25 -4.60 3.02
C ASN A 800 4.15 -4.16 1.54
N SER A 801 4.69 -2.98 1.22
CA SER A 801 4.85 -2.49 -0.15
C SER A 801 6.34 -2.48 -0.51
N ILE A 802 6.72 -3.27 -1.52
CA ILE A 802 8.12 -3.50 -1.91
C ILE A 802 8.28 -3.19 -3.40
N SER A 803 9.18 -2.28 -3.74
CA SER A 803 9.31 -1.82 -5.12
C SER A 803 10.70 -1.33 -5.50
N ASN A 804 10.95 -1.30 -6.82
CA ASN A 804 12.18 -0.74 -7.41
C ASN A 804 13.46 -1.40 -6.85
N CYS A 805 13.45 -2.73 -6.68
CA CYS A 805 14.61 -3.49 -6.27
C CYS A 805 15.41 -3.98 -7.47
N LYS A 806 16.73 -3.97 -7.38
CA LYS A 806 17.63 -4.45 -8.45
C LYS A 806 17.49 -5.95 -8.65
N LEU A 807 17.38 -6.70 -7.57
CA LEU A 807 17.14 -8.13 -7.55
C LEU A 807 15.66 -8.42 -7.20
N GLU A 808 15.35 -9.56 -6.58
CA GLU A 808 13.98 -9.89 -6.17
C GLU A 808 13.36 -8.83 -5.25
N GLY A 809 12.06 -8.69 -5.33
CA GLY A 809 11.33 -7.97 -4.27
C GLY A 809 11.41 -8.74 -2.96
N VAL A 810 11.18 -10.05 -3.02
CA VAL A 810 11.24 -10.96 -1.88
C VAL A 810 11.90 -12.28 -2.26
N CYS A 811 12.83 -12.74 -1.45
CA CYS A 811 13.44 -14.04 -1.58
C CYS A 811 13.31 -14.84 -0.27
N LEU A 812 12.61 -15.97 -0.33
CA LEU A 812 12.51 -16.96 0.75
C LEU A 812 13.43 -18.13 0.42
N ASP A 813 14.64 -18.11 0.97
CA ASP A 813 15.74 -18.94 0.52
C ASP A 813 16.24 -19.93 1.59
N PHE A 814 16.99 -20.92 1.16
CA PHE A 814 17.71 -21.90 1.97
C PHE A 814 16.93 -22.45 3.19
N GLY A 815 15.81 -23.11 2.90
CA GLY A 815 15.05 -23.81 3.93
C GLY A 815 14.16 -22.93 4.80
N CYS A 816 13.60 -21.86 4.25
CA CYS A 816 12.51 -21.16 4.89
C CYS A 816 11.28 -22.06 5.07
N ILE A 817 10.75 -22.17 6.29
CA ILE A 817 9.63 -23.06 6.63
C ILE A 817 8.49 -22.31 7.29
N GLY A 818 7.29 -22.43 6.72
CA GLY A 818 6.08 -21.86 7.33
C GLY A 818 6.14 -20.33 7.45
N VAL A 819 6.73 -19.68 6.48
CA VAL A 819 6.63 -18.23 6.33
C VAL A 819 5.26 -17.89 5.74
N TYR A 820 4.51 -17.06 6.44
CA TYR A 820 3.26 -16.50 5.98
C TYR A 820 3.51 -15.15 5.33
N PHE A 821 3.49 -15.11 4.00
CA PHE A 821 3.66 -13.91 3.20
C PHE A 821 2.30 -13.51 2.60
N ALA A 822 1.63 -12.50 3.16
CA ALA A 822 0.26 -12.22 2.79
C ALA A 822 -0.08 -10.73 2.67
N GLN A 823 -1.01 -10.40 1.76
CA GLN A 823 -1.52 -9.04 1.57
C GLN A 823 -0.41 -8.02 1.26
N ASN A 824 0.70 -8.45 0.66
CA ASN A 824 1.80 -7.59 0.26
C ASN A 824 1.62 -7.12 -1.19
N GLU A 825 2.21 -5.97 -1.52
CA GLU A 825 2.35 -5.50 -2.89
C GLU A 825 3.83 -5.50 -3.28
N VAL A 826 4.19 -6.24 -4.35
CA VAL A 826 5.56 -6.37 -4.85
C VAL A 826 5.60 -6.00 -6.33
N TYR A 827 6.28 -4.93 -6.68
CA TYR A 827 6.23 -4.41 -8.05
C TYR A 827 7.49 -3.67 -8.48
N LYS A 828 7.73 -3.67 -9.81
CA LYS A 828 8.90 -3.03 -10.42
C LYS A 828 10.21 -3.49 -9.79
N THR A 829 10.33 -4.79 -9.56
CA THR A 829 11.53 -5.41 -9.02
C THR A 829 12.26 -6.22 -10.09
N SER A 830 13.41 -6.79 -9.74
CA SER A 830 14.28 -7.52 -10.66
C SER A 830 14.79 -6.65 -11.82
N LEU A 831 15.14 -5.40 -11.51
CA LEU A 831 15.55 -4.42 -12.52
C LEU A 831 16.82 -4.83 -13.28
N SER A 832 17.64 -5.74 -12.74
CA SER A 832 18.75 -6.37 -13.45
C SER A 832 18.31 -7.45 -14.42
N GLY A 833 17.04 -7.89 -14.37
CA GLY A 833 16.46 -8.96 -15.17
C GLY A 833 16.78 -10.37 -14.63
N GLY A 834 16.00 -11.37 -15.05
CA GLY A 834 16.26 -12.80 -14.78
C GLY A 834 15.78 -13.34 -13.45
N LEU A 835 15.32 -12.51 -12.51
CA LEU A 835 14.84 -12.93 -11.20
C LEU A 835 13.35 -12.60 -11.03
N PRO A 836 12.56 -13.35 -10.23
CA PRO A 836 11.14 -13.10 -10.05
C PRO A 836 10.84 -11.90 -9.11
N GLY A 837 9.59 -11.49 -9.06
CA GLY A 837 9.12 -10.56 -8.02
C GLY A 837 9.24 -11.18 -6.62
N VAL A 838 8.78 -12.43 -6.48
CA VAL A 838 8.88 -13.24 -5.26
C VAL A 838 9.44 -14.62 -5.58
N SER A 839 10.49 -15.04 -4.91
CA SER A 839 11.03 -16.38 -5.03
C SER A 839 10.87 -17.20 -3.74
N ILE A 840 10.60 -18.49 -3.90
CA ILE A 840 10.74 -19.53 -2.88
C ILE A 840 11.82 -20.49 -3.34
N ASP A 841 12.99 -20.43 -2.70
CA ASP A 841 14.16 -21.20 -3.06
C ASP A 841 14.51 -22.17 -1.92
N ASN A 842 14.43 -23.48 -2.16
CA ASN A 842 14.53 -24.50 -1.12
C ASN A 842 13.58 -24.30 0.08
N GLY A 843 12.40 -23.68 -0.15
CA GLY A 843 11.44 -23.39 0.92
C GLY A 843 10.31 -24.41 1.00
N MET A 844 9.76 -24.63 2.21
CA MET A 844 8.71 -25.62 2.43
C MET A 844 7.62 -25.11 3.36
N TYR A 845 6.38 -25.54 3.10
CA TYR A 845 5.20 -25.16 3.86
C TYR A 845 5.01 -23.64 4.03
N ASN A 846 5.56 -22.86 3.12
CA ASN A 846 5.31 -21.41 3.09
C ASN A 846 3.92 -21.15 2.50
N ILE A 847 3.28 -20.09 2.96
CA ILE A 847 1.95 -19.67 2.49
C ILE A 847 2.07 -18.27 1.90
N LEU A 848 1.79 -18.14 0.61
CA LEU A 848 1.66 -16.86 -0.07
C LEU A 848 0.17 -16.61 -0.30
N ASP A 849 -0.43 -15.64 0.41
CA ASP A 849 -1.89 -15.42 0.39
C ASP A 849 -2.27 -13.97 0.08
N GLY A 850 -3.06 -13.80 -0.96
CA GLY A 850 -3.69 -12.51 -1.27
C GLY A 850 -2.70 -11.40 -1.62
N ASN A 851 -1.51 -11.73 -2.11
CA ASN A 851 -0.52 -10.74 -2.51
C ASN A 851 -0.82 -10.20 -3.91
N LYS A 852 -0.40 -8.97 -4.14
CA LYS A 852 -0.45 -8.30 -5.43
C LYS A 852 0.98 -8.17 -5.96
N ILE A 853 1.29 -8.86 -7.06
CA ILE A 853 2.65 -8.99 -7.60
C ILE A 853 2.61 -8.60 -9.06
N HIS A 854 3.25 -7.49 -9.42
CA HIS A 854 3.05 -6.93 -10.76
C HIS A 854 4.21 -6.06 -11.26
N ASP A 855 4.22 -5.81 -12.57
CA ASP A 855 5.22 -4.95 -13.24
C ASP A 855 6.69 -5.39 -13.00
N ASN A 856 6.92 -6.65 -12.63
CA ASN A 856 8.28 -7.16 -12.43
C ASN A 856 8.89 -7.60 -13.76
N THR A 857 10.20 -7.51 -13.88
CA THR A 857 10.87 -7.79 -15.18
C THR A 857 10.92 -9.26 -15.54
N CYS A 858 10.71 -10.18 -14.59
CA CYS A 858 10.64 -11.63 -14.77
C CYS A 858 9.32 -12.17 -14.18
N SER A 859 9.22 -13.48 -13.90
CA SER A 859 8.01 -14.10 -13.34
C SER A 859 7.53 -13.39 -12.07
N GLY A 860 6.21 -13.39 -11.84
CA GLY A 860 5.66 -12.82 -10.61
C GLY A 860 6.10 -13.61 -9.39
N ILE A 861 5.78 -14.91 -9.34
CA ILE A 861 6.20 -15.85 -8.29
C ILE A 861 7.00 -16.97 -8.93
N LYS A 862 8.08 -17.40 -8.29
CA LYS A 862 8.89 -18.53 -8.75
C LYS A 862 9.26 -19.46 -7.59
N LEU A 863 8.96 -20.74 -7.74
CA LEU A 863 9.43 -21.80 -6.87
C LEU A 863 10.64 -22.45 -7.56
N VAL A 864 11.77 -22.45 -6.90
CA VAL A 864 13.04 -22.87 -7.48
C VAL A 864 13.70 -23.93 -6.60
N ARG A 865 14.58 -24.73 -7.19
CA ARG A 865 15.32 -25.79 -6.53
C ARG A 865 14.36 -26.82 -5.93
N THR A 866 14.23 -26.88 -4.63
CA THR A 866 13.39 -27.83 -3.91
C THR A 866 12.29 -27.09 -3.11
N GLY A 867 11.31 -26.53 -3.83
CA GLY A 867 10.12 -25.93 -3.23
C GLY A 867 9.08 -27.00 -2.87
N TYR A 868 8.93 -27.35 -1.58
CA TYR A 868 8.03 -28.41 -1.15
C TYR A 868 6.78 -27.90 -0.45
N CYS A 869 5.64 -28.44 -0.84
CA CYS A 869 4.40 -28.32 -0.07
C CYS A 869 4.08 -26.88 0.29
N ASN A 870 4.38 -25.92 -0.58
CA ASN A 870 4.02 -24.52 -0.40
C ASN A 870 2.57 -24.29 -0.86
N LEU A 871 1.88 -23.38 -0.21
CA LEU A 871 0.53 -22.96 -0.55
C LEU A 871 0.56 -21.55 -1.16
N ILE A 872 0.17 -21.43 -2.41
CA ILE A 872 0.07 -20.16 -3.12
C ILE A 872 -1.41 -19.94 -3.43
N VAL A 873 -2.04 -19.03 -2.70
CA VAL A 873 -3.50 -18.90 -2.67
C VAL A 873 -3.94 -17.45 -2.77
N ASN A 874 -5.02 -17.19 -3.51
CA ASN A 874 -5.65 -15.86 -3.63
C ASN A 874 -4.74 -14.73 -4.15
N ASN A 875 -3.57 -15.01 -4.72
CA ASN A 875 -2.67 -13.97 -5.20
C ASN A 875 -3.14 -13.41 -6.53
N THR A 876 -2.82 -12.15 -6.79
CA THR A 876 -3.01 -11.51 -8.08
C THR A 876 -1.64 -11.20 -8.68
N CYS A 877 -1.29 -11.88 -9.78
CA CYS A 877 -0.05 -11.70 -10.53
C CYS A 877 -0.37 -11.11 -11.91
N TYR A 878 0.13 -9.91 -12.24
CA TYR A 878 -0.15 -9.31 -13.53
C TYR A 878 0.99 -8.44 -14.05
N ASP A 879 1.06 -8.29 -15.37
CA ASP A 879 2.05 -7.46 -16.08
C ASP A 879 3.50 -7.73 -15.65
N ASN A 880 3.78 -8.98 -15.22
CA ASN A 880 5.13 -9.44 -14.94
C ASN A 880 5.81 -9.89 -16.24
N SER A 881 7.13 -10.15 -16.20
CA SER A 881 7.91 -10.67 -17.33
C SER A 881 8.06 -9.67 -18.50
N SER A 882 8.26 -8.40 -18.19
CA SER A 882 8.51 -7.36 -19.20
C SER A 882 9.82 -7.58 -19.97
N ASN A 883 10.75 -8.35 -19.42
CA ASN A 883 12.01 -8.73 -20.07
C ASN A 883 12.02 -10.22 -20.44
N LYS A 884 11.96 -10.53 -21.74
CA LYS A 884 11.93 -11.92 -22.26
C LYS A 884 13.26 -12.66 -22.15
N THR A 885 14.34 -11.99 -21.79
CA THR A 885 15.66 -12.62 -21.66
C THR A 885 16.02 -12.84 -20.21
N ASP A 886 16.04 -14.11 -19.80
CA ASP A 886 16.70 -14.50 -18.56
C ASP A 886 18.20 -14.19 -18.68
N LEU A 887 18.71 -13.32 -17.83
CA LEU A 887 20.14 -12.98 -17.81
C LEU A 887 21.06 -14.15 -17.48
N THR A 888 20.52 -15.27 -16.99
CA THR A 888 21.29 -16.44 -16.61
C THR A 888 21.48 -17.44 -17.74
N GLY A 889 20.95 -17.16 -18.96
CA GLY A 889 20.95 -18.12 -20.08
C GLY A 889 20.09 -19.37 -19.82
N ARG A 890 19.32 -19.38 -18.74
CA ARG A 890 18.35 -20.43 -18.43
C ARG A 890 17.12 -20.16 -19.28
N ALA A 891 16.63 -21.16 -19.98
CA ALA A 891 15.34 -21.09 -20.64
C ALA A 891 14.27 -20.84 -19.57
N SER A 892 14.05 -19.60 -19.19
CA SER A 892 12.99 -19.25 -18.27
C SER A 892 11.73 -19.07 -19.06
N SER A 893 10.69 -19.76 -18.63
CA SER A 893 9.36 -19.35 -18.95
C SER A 893 9.09 -18.03 -18.25
N SER A 894 8.77 -17.02 -19.00
CA SER A 894 8.19 -15.81 -18.44
C SER A 894 6.74 -16.13 -18.07
N ALA A 895 6.51 -16.60 -16.86
CA ALA A 895 5.20 -16.99 -16.35
C ALA A 895 4.72 -16.07 -15.22
N GLY A 896 3.41 -16.01 -15.02
CA GLY A 896 2.85 -15.38 -13.83
C GLY A 896 3.32 -16.09 -12.57
N ILE A 897 3.19 -17.43 -12.55
CA ILE A 897 3.76 -18.30 -11.50
C ILE A 897 4.58 -19.41 -12.16
N ASP A 898 5.79 -19.61 -11.71
CA ASP A 898 6.76 -20.53 -12.27
C ASP A 898 7.19 -21.58 -11.21
N ILE A 899 7.03 -22.86 -11.52
CA ILE A 899 7.48 -23.98 -10.69
C ILE A 899 8.63 -24.68 -11.41
N LYS A 900 9.84 -24.52 -10.93
CA LYS A 900 11.04 -25.10 -11.55
C LYS A 900 11.86 -25.97 -10.60
N CYS A 901 12.46 -26.99 -11.19
CA CYS A 901 13.74 -27.51 -10.72
C CYS A 901 14.85 -26.66 -11.28
N LEU A 902 15.93 -26.48 -10.58
CA LEU A 902 17.06 -25.71 -11.08
C LEU A 902 17.90 -26.52 -12.08
N ASP A 903 18.27 -25.89 -13.20
CA ASP A 903 19.44 -26.27 -13.94
C ASP A 903 20.70 -25.87 -13.14
N ALA A 904 21.67 -26.74 -13.05
CA ALA A 904 22.86 -26.60 -12.21
C ALA A 904 23.48 -25.18 -12.28
N TYR A 905 23.54 -24.53 -11.17
CA TYR A 905 24.55 -23.54 -10.85
C TYR A 905 25.77 -24.37 -10.38
N ASN A 906 26.81 -24.46 -11.10
CA ASN A 906 28.08 -25.10 -10.74
C ASN A 906 28.01 -26.34 -9.80
N ASP A 907 28.90 -27.30 -9.92
CA ASP A 907 28.95 -28.53 -9.10
C ASP A 907 28.99 -28.30 -7.57
N VAL A 908 29.28 -27.07 -7.12
CA VAL A 908 29.30 -26.67 -5.71
C VAL A 908 27.88 -26.55 -5.11
N ASP A 909 26.90 -26.08 -5.92
CA ASP A 909 25.53 -25.99 -5.45
C ASP A 909 24.82 -27.36 -5.39
N ALA A 910 25.26 -28.36 -6.14
CA ALA A 910 24.75 -29.72 -6.10
C ALA A 910 24.87 -30.38 -4.70
N GLU A 911 25.82 -29.94 -3.89
CA GLU A 911 25.94 -30.35 -2.49
C GLU A 911 24.82 -29.84 -1.57
N TYR A 912 24.10 -28.81 -1.98
CA TYR A 912 23.08 -28.13 -1.18
C TYR A 912 21.66 -28.43 -1.66
N ILE A 913 21.51 -29.12 -2.78
CA ILE A 913 20.22 -29.41 -3.42
C ILE A 913 19.80 -30.84 -3.10
N ASP A 914 18.59 -31.01 -2.59
CA ASP A 914 17.92 -32.30 -2.53
C ASP A 914 17.50 -32.71 -3.96
N ASP A 915 17.70 -33.99 -4.32
CA ASP A 915 17.47 -34.55 -5.67
C ASP A 915 16.00 -34.55 -6.14
N VAL A 916 15.15 -33.77 -5.58
CA VAL A 916 13.70 -33.81 -5.86
C VAL A 916 13.20 -32.41 -6.21
N GLY A 917 12.65 -32.21 -7.38
CA GLY A 917 12.13 -30.94 -7.83
C GLY A 917 11.00 -30.35 -6.95
N SER A 918 10.53 -29.17 -7.29
CA SER A 918 9.46 -28.48 -6.56
C SER A 918 8.16 -29.27 -6.58
N SER A 919 7.81 -29.92 -5.46
CA SER A 919 6.76 -30.95 -5.41
C SER A 919 5.76 -30.73 -4.27
N GLY A 920 4.54 -31.25 -4.47
CA GLY A 920 3.47 -31.15 -3.46
C GLY A 920 2.95 -29.75 -3.21
N ASN A 921 3.26 -28.79 -4.07
CA ASN A 921 2.78 -27.43 -3.92
C ASN A 921 1.32 -27.33 -4.35
N VAL A 922 0.58 -26.41 -3.72
CA VAL A 922 -0.82 -26.12 -4.01
C VAL A 922 -0.95 -24.69 -4.48
N LEU A 923 -1.39 -24.51 -5.72
CA LEU A 923 -1.70 -23.21 -6.33
C LEU A 923 -3.21 -23.15 -6.50
N ILE A 924 -3.89 -22.37 -5.70
CA ILE A 924 -5.35 -22.36 -5.69
C ILE A 924 -5.92 -20.93 -5.63
N ASN A 925 -6.93 -20.68 -6.44
CA ASN A 925 -7.69 -19.43 -6.42
C ASN A 925 -6.85 -18.17 -6.74
N ASN A 926 -5.74 -18.32 -7.48
CA ASN A 926 -4.94 -17.17 -7.91
C ASN A 926 -5.51 -16.54 -9.18
N THR A 927 -5.33 -15.24 -9.32
CA THR A 927 -5.69 -14.48 -10.53
C THR A 927 -4.41 -14.06 -11.25
N ILE A 928 -4.24 -14.47 -12.51
CA ILE A 928 -3.02 -14.24 -13.27
C ILE A 928 -3.41 -13.66 -14.63
N TYR A 929 -2.85 -12.49 -14.97
CA TYR A 929 -3.08 -11.87 -16.29
C TYR A 929 -1.88 -11.03 -16.71
N GLY A 930 -1.77 -10.72 -18.00
CA GLY A 930 -0.65 -9.94 -18.54
C GLY A 930 0.71 -10.63 -18.49
N ALA A 931 0.78 -11.93 -18.13
CA ALA A 931 2.01 -12.70 -18.19
C ALA A 931 2.41 -12.96 -19.66
N HIS A 932 3.70 -12.85 -19.98
CA HIS A 932 4.14 -12.81 -21.38
C HIS A 932 4.02 -14.14 -22.12
N ASP A 933 4.34 -15.27 -21.51
CA ASP A 933 4.27 -16.57 -22.19
C ASP A 933 3.19 -17.46 -21.61
N ASN A 934 3.32 -17.89 -20.36
CA ASN A 934 2.35 -18.78 -19.72
C ASN A 934 1.81 -18.13 -18.43
N GLY A 935 0.60 -18.50 -18.07
CA GLY A 935 0.05 -18.09 -16.77
C GLY A 935 0.76 -18.81 -15.62
N ILE A 936 0.71 -20.12 -15.64
CA ILE A 936 1.47 -21.01 -14.72
C ILE A 936 2.31 -21.95 -15.56
N TYR A 937 3.58 -22.09 -15.20
CA TYR A 937 4.52 -23.02 -15.84
C TYR A 937 5.08 -24.01 -14.83
N ILE A 938 5.08 -25.28 -15.17
CA ILE A 938 5.74 -26.35 -14.42
C ILE A 938 6.85 -26.91 -15.31
N GLY A 939 8.09 -26.56 -14.98
CA GLY A 939 9.25 -26.88 -15.80
C GLY A 939 9.87 -28.24 -15.49
N GLU A 940 10.58 -28.79 -16.48
CA GLU A 940 11.38 -30.02 -16.35
C GLU A 940 12.83 -29.65 -15.98
N ASN A 941 13.41 -30.45 -15.12
CA ASN A 941 14.87 -30.52 -14.97
C ASN A 941 15.33 -32.01 -14.98
N SER A 942 16.06 -32.38 -16.00
CA SER A 942 16.50 -33.75 -16.21
C SER A 942 17.61 -34.25 -15.26
N LYS A 943 18.38 -33.34 -14.64
CA LYS A 943 19.55 -33.69 -13.79
C LYS A 943 19.17 -33.87 -12.31
N TYR A 944 18.25 -33.04 -11.78
CA TYR A 944 17.98 -32.96 -10.32
C TYR A 944 16.58 -33.38 -9.92
N GLY A 945 15.89 -34.10 -10.76
CA GLY A 945 14.52 -34.51 -10.51
C GLY A 945 13.49 -33.69 -11.25
N ARG A 946 12.24 -33.97 -10.98
CA ARG A 946 11.09 -33.37 -11.69
C ARG A 946 10.05 -32.88 -10.73
N SER A 947 9.39 -31.77 -11.10
CA SER A 947 8.29 -31.19 -10.30
C SER A 947 7.05 -32.07 -10.38
N ALA A 948 6.71 -32.75 -9.27
CA ALA A 948 5.66 -33.78 -9.23
C ALA A 948 4.65 -33.57 -8.10
N GLY A 949 3.44 -34.09 -8.28
CA GLY A 949 2.41 -34.08 -7.24
C GLY A 949 1.93 -32.67 -6.84
N ASN A 950 2.18 -31.67 -7.67
CA ASN A 950 1.63 -30.33 -7.48
C ASN A 950 0.14 -30.29 -7.86
N MET A 951 -0.61 -29.43 -7.20
CA MET A 951 -2.03 -29.21 -7.46
C MET A 951 -2.28 -27.76 -7.89
N ILE A 952 -2.78 -27.59 -9.09
CA ILE A 952 -3.12 -26.31 -9.67
C ILE A 952 -4.62 -26.27 -9.89
N GLU A 953 -5.35 -25.61 -9.01
CA GLU A 953 -6.81 -25.68 -8.97
C GLU A 953 -7.49 -24.32 -8.87
N SER A 954 -8.57 -24.14 -9.61
CA SER A 954 -9.49 -23.00 -9.50
C SER A 954 -8.80 -21.64 -9.67
N ASN A 955 -7.69 -21.57 -10.40
CA ASN A 955 -7.04 -20.32 -10.74
C ASN A 955 -7.72 -19.67 -11.95
N SER A 956 -7.73 -18.36 -11.98
CA SER A 956 -8.22 -17.53 -13.10
C SER A 956 -6.99 -17.02 -13.85
N ILE A 957 -6.75 -17.54 -15.06
CA ILE A 957 -5.47 -17.36 -15.74
C ILE A 957 -5.68 -16.81 -17.14
N LYS A 958 -5.00 -15.71 -17.45
CA LYS A 958 -4.80 -15.18 -18.78
C LYS A 958 -3.34 -15.23 -19.16
N ALA A 959 -2.98 -16.15 -20.04
CA ALA A 959 -1.69 -16.13 -20.69
C ALA A 959 -1.70 -15.18 -21.90
N SER A 960 -0.67 -14.36 -22.02
CA SER A 960 -0.62 -13.40 -23.12
C SER A 960 -0.30 -14.04 -24.47
N TYR A 961 0.46 -15.16 -24.48
CA TYR A 961 0.99 -15.69 -25.75
C TYR A 961 0.83 -17.19 -25.98
N GLN A 962 0.81 -18.06 -24.95
CA GLN A 962 0.79 -19.51 -25.17
C GLN A 962 -0.28 -20.27 -24.39
N TYR A 963 -0.05 -20.54 -23.11
CA TYR A 963 -0.92 -21.42 -22.31
C TYR A 963 -1.31 -20.78 -20.99
N GLY A 964 -2.50 -21.06 -20.51
CA GLY A 964 -2.91 -20.75 -19.16
C GLY A 964 -2.07 -21.53 -18.16
N VAL A 965 -2.09 -22.85 -18.27
CA VAL A 965 -1.19 -23.73 -17.50
C VAL A 965 -0.39 -24.60 -18.47
N LEU A 966 0.93 -24.53 -18.39
CA LEU A 966 1.83 -25.39 -19.15
C LEU A 966 2.61 -26.31 -18.20
N ASP A 967 2.31 -27.59 -18.20
CA ASP A 967 3.04 -28.63 -17.47
C ASP A 967 4.05 -29.35 -18.38
N TYR A 968 5.31 -28.98 -18.26
CA TYR A 968 6.43 -29.57 -19.00
C TYR A 968 7.24 -30.54 -18.15
N SER A 969 6.79 -30.84 -16.90
CA SER A 969 7.52 -31.69 -15.97
C SER A 969 7.62 -33.16 -16.39
N GLY A 970 6.69 -33.62 -17.23
CA GLY A 970 6.53 -35.03 -17.55
C GLY A 970 6.14 -35.90 -16.35
N GLN A 971 5.63 -35.30 -15.28
CA GLN A 971 5.24 -35.92 -14.03
C GLN A 971 3.75 -35.84 -13.75
N SER A 972 3.27 -36.60 -12.76
CA SER A 972 1.87 -36.53 -12.35
C SER A 972 1.62 -35.29 -11.50
N ASN A 973 1.12 -34.24 -12.11
CA ASN A 973 0.54 -33.07 -11.45
C ASN A 973 -0.98 -33.05 -11.62
N THR A 974 -1.69 -32.42 -10.70
CA THR A 974 -3.14 -32.27 -10.78
C THR A 974 -3.48 -30.86 -11.25
N VAL A 975 -3.95 -30.74 -12.50
CA VAL A 975 -4.43 -29.48 -13.07
C VAL A 975 -5.93 -29.59 -13.28
N LYS A 976 -6.75 -28.85 -12.54
CA LYS A 976 -8.21 -28.96 -12.61
C LYS A 976 -8.93 -27.65 -12.29
N ASN A 977 -10.11 -27.48 -12.85
CA ASN A 977 -11.02 -26.37 -12.57
C ASN A 977 -10.40 -24.97 -12.76
N ASN A 978 -9.29 -24.84 -13.47
CA ASN A 978 -8.72 -23.53 -13.78
C ASN A 978 -9.54 -22.89 -14.90
N ILE A 979 -9.73 -21.59 -14.78
CA ILE A 979 -10.34 -20.78 -15.82
C ILE A 979 -9.19 -20.20 -16.63
N GLU A 980 -8.99 -20.74 -17.83
CA GLU A 980 -7.97 -20.24 -18.76
C GLU A 980 -8.64 -19.37 -19.80
N TYR A 981 -8.06 -18.26 -20.07
CA TYR A 981 -8.65 -17.25 -20.89
C TYR A 981 -7.89 -17.07 -22.19
#